data_a4cb67cd3d21b522d461737f0e2df4e5
#
_entry.id   a4cb67cd3d21b522d461737f0e2df4e5
#
_cell.length_a   1.000
_cell.length_b   1.000
_cell.length_c   1.000
_cell.angle_alpha   90.00
_cell.angle_beta   90.00
_cell.angle_gamma   90.00
#
_symmetry.space_group_name_H-M   'P 1'
#
loop_
_entity.id
_entity.type
_entity.pdbx_description
1 polymer ?
#
loop_
_entity_poly.entity_id
_entity_poly.type
_entity_poly.pdbx_seq_one_letter_code
_entity_poly.pdbx_strand_id
1 'polypeptide(L)'
;MSCIRKRKFRFFSLNEMNETVFPKDASVVVIGGGILGCSTLYHLAQSGIRDAILLERSQLTSGTTWHSAAQVRALRSSKNLTELIRYSFSFFDELEKETGQATGWMQTGSLSIATNQERWTHILRQQSLAKLFGVRAQSISVEEARERWPLMNEKDVIGAVWSPDDGRVSPSDLCAALVKGAKSRGARIFEETPVTGILTENQKIRGVITEKGEIRCDAVALCSGLWSRELASKAGVQIPVWPCEHFYLLTGEVEGIKGHIPTLSDHDSHLYLRDESGGLLVGCFEPMGKSIDPAKLGKDFAFQLLQEDWEHFEPMMLNAIHRVPALEHAEVKKLLNGPESFTVDGSFLLGESAETKGFFLGCGMNSVGVATGSGAGMALAHCIIHGRTPMDLPEADPKRFPDEMCSIKVLSERVPEVLGKHYEITFPGRQWKTSRGLRESPLASLWKQHHAHFGQFYGWERPLYFGSHGEPELTFNRPEWFEAVGKEVLQAHNQAALFDQSTLGKIRVEGKDCESFLQRVCTNRMNRSPGSVIYTPVLNETGTFETDLVALRLSDECFLIFVGTSSVKRDLAWFQRQLLPGEQVFFSDVTESLATVALAGPESGRIASEVGASELHQLKYFQHTTTEIGGIPVRGMRVSFVGEAGWELIFEKGQAQKVAQTLLDAGAKPAGLFAQSSMRIEKRFAVIGHELDGDISPLEAGMEFSIDWEKDFIGREALLETKENGISEILVSIVLNDPLAVPLGNEPVWQDRVIIGKTTSASFGYRIGKPVALAFLDLNRDQAEGLETVQVDIAGELYSGKVIRKPAFDPSGQRMKA
;
A
#
# COMPACT_ATOMS: atom_id res chain seq x y z
N MET A 1 -15.22 23.18 -13.40
CA MET A 1 -13.78 23.56 -13.37
C MET A 1 -13.41 23.79 -11.92
N SER A 2 -13.01 22.73 -11.22
CA SER A 2 -12.68 22.80 -9.80
C SER A 2 -11.44 23.65 -9.58
N CYS A 3 -11.52 24.59 -8.67
CA CYS A 3 -10.43 25.48 -8.27
C CYS A 3 -9.43 24.70 -7.39
N ILE A 4 -8.71 23.74 -7.99
CA ILE A 4 -7.57 23.08 -7.32
C ILE A 4 -6.54 24.17 -7.10
N ARG A 5 -6.29 24.50 -5.82
CA ARG A 5 -5.25 25.47 -5.45
C ARG A 5 -3.88 24.93 -5.87
N LYS A 6 -3.42 25.30 -7.07
CA LYS A 6 -2.03 25.08 -7.46
C LYS A 6 -1.13 25.71 -6.40
N ARG A 7 -0.12 24.97 -5.90
CA ARG A 7 0.92 25.58 -5.07
C ARG A 7 1.44 26.83 -5.79
N LYS A 8 1.45 27.99 -5.13
CA LYS A 8 2.03 29.21 -5.69
C LYS A 8 3.55 29.06 -5.58
N PHE A 9 4.20 28.67 -6.68
CA PHE A 9 5.64 28.75 -6.83
C PHE A 9 6.05 30.18 -7.13
N ARG A 10 7.21 30.62 -6.61
CA ARG A 10 7.83 31.87 -6.99
C ARG A 10 8.45 31.65 -8.37
N PHE A 11 7.87 32.22 -9.41
CA PHE A 11 8.51 32.26 -10.73
C PHE A 11 9.60 33.32 -10.74
N PHE A 12 10.86 32.92 -10.96
CA PHE A 12 11.95 33.83 -11.18
C PHE A 12 11.97 34.28 -12.64
N SER A 13 12.37 35.54 -12.90
CA SER A 13 12.35 36.08 -14.27
C SER A 13 13.33 35.37 -15.20
N LEU A 14 12.92 35.09 -16.43
CA LEU A 14 13.71 34.38 -17.44
C LEU A 14 15.03 35.13 -17.85
N ASN A 15 15.19 36.38 -17.46
CA ASN A 15 16.36 37.20 -17.84
C ASN A 15 17.64 36.88 -17.03
N GLU A 16 17.58 36.03 -16.00
CA GLU A 16 18.73 35.66 -15.16
C GLU A 16 19.25 34.23 -15.42
N MET A 17 18.71 33.52 -16.37
CA MET A 17 19.04 32.12 -16.64
C MET A 17 20.23 31.98 -17.61
N ASN A 18 21.42 32.28 -17.14
CA ASN A 18 22.65 31.97 -17.87
C ASN A 18 23.03 30.51 -17.56
N GLU A 19 23.07 29.62 -18.56
CA GLU A 19 23.33 28.16 -18.39
C GLU A 19 24.64 27.85 -17.66
N THR A 20 25.57 28.77 -17.61
CA THR A 20 26.91 28.63 -17.04
C THR A 20 27.03 29.04 -15.56
N VAL A 21 26.01 29.70 -15.00
CA VAL A 21 26.04 30.17 -13.60
C VAL A 21 25.31 29.20 -12.68
N PHE A 22 25.98 28.78 -11.59
CA PHE A 22 25.38 27.94 -10.57
C PHE A 22 24.20 28.69 -9.91
N PRO A 23 23.01 28.06 -9.81
CA PRO A 23 21.80 28.76 -9.36
C PRO A 23 21.84 29.04 -7.86
N LYS A 24 21.31 30.17 -7.43
CA LYS A 24 21.06 30.51 -6.04
C LYS A 24 19.62 30.23 -5.61
N ASP A 25 18.74 30.12 -6.58
CA ASP A 25 17.29 29.92 -6.38
C ASP A 25 16.73 28.94 -7.42
N ALA A 26 15.73 28.16 -7.03
CA ALA A 26 14.94 27.29 -7.88
C ALA A 26 13.55 27.10 -7.27
N SER A 27 12.49 26.86 -8.06
CA SER A 27 11.19 26.49 -7.50
C SER A 27 11.25 25.09 -6.88
N VAL A 28 11.86 24.15 -7.59
CA VAL A 28 12.00 22.75 -7.17
C VAL A 28 13.41 22.25 -7.40
N VAL A 29 13.99 21.61 -6.40
CA VAL A 29 15.27 20.90 -6.53
C VAL A 29 15.00 19.40 -6.52
N VAL A 30 15.37 18.70 -7.59
CA VAL A 30 15.35 17.23 -7.66
C VAL A 30 16.75 16.72 -7.31
N ILE A 31 16.88 15.84 -6.33
CA ILE A 31 18.15 15.27 -5.88
C ILE A 31 18.28 13.83 -6.37
N GLY A 32 19.25 13.59 -7.27
CA GLY A 32 19.55 12.27 -7.85
C GLY A 32 19.17 12.17 -9.33
N GLY A 33 20.14 11.76 -10.15
CA GLY A 33 20.07 11.64 -11.61
C GLY A 33 19.77 10.22 -12.12
N GLY A 34 19.14 9.38 -11.30
CA GLY A 34 18.58 8.10 -11.72
C GLY A 34 17.25 8.24 -12.49
N ILE A 35 16.66 7.13 -12.89
CA ILE A 35 15.43 7.10 -13.70
C ILE A 35 14.31 7.94 -13.08
N LEU A 36 14.09 7.85 -11.78
CA LEU A 36 12.99 8.55 -11.12
C LEU A 36 13.23 10.06 -11.04
N GLY A 37 14.48 10.50 -10.75
CA GLY A 37 14.80 11.92 -10.75
C GLY A 37 14.75 12.55 -12.13
N CYS A 38 15.26 11.87 -13.17
CA CYS A 38 15.16 12.31 -14.55
C CYS A 38 13.70 12.43 -15.01
N SER A 39 12.87 11.44 -14.66
CA SER A 39 11.42 11.44 -14.98
C SER A 39 10.69 12.55 -14.22
N THR A 40 10.95 12.73 -12.94
CA THR A 40 10.34 13.81 -12.14
C THR A 40 10.68 15.17 -12.72
N LEU A 41 11.95 15.44 -13.07
CA LEU A 41 12.38 16.67 -13.68
C LEU A 41 11.68 16.92 -15.02
N TYR A 42 11.58 15.88 -15.89
CA TYR A 42 10.89 15.97 -17.16
C TYR A 42 9.42 16.41 -16.97
N HIS A 43 8.68 15.75 -16.08
CA HIS A 43 7.26 16.04 -15.89
C HIS A 43 7.00 17.37 -15.18
N LEU A 44 7.92 17.81 -14.30
CA LEU A 44 7.87 19.17 -13.76
C LEU A 44 8.02 20.21 -14.88
N ALA A 45 9.02 20.04 -15.75
CA ALA A 45 9.26 20.93 -16.88
C ALA A 45 8.10 20.90 -17.89
N GLN A 46 7.55 19.71 -18.19
CA GLN A 46 6.37 19.53 -19.03
C GLN A 46 5.15 20.25 -18.45
N SER A 47 4.99 20.27 -17.14
CA SER A 47 3.92 20.97 -16.44
C SER A 47 4.15 22.47 -16.29
N GLY A 48 5.26 23.02 -16.84
CA GLY A 48 5.56 24.44 -16.89
C GLY A 48 6.44 24.97 -15.75
N ILE A 49 7.01 24.10 -14.89
CA ILE A 49 7.99 24.49 -13.86
C ILE A 49 9.39 24.55 -14.53
N ARG A 50 9.67 25.67 -15.20
CA ARG A 50 10.85 25.83 -16.07
C ARG A 50 12.16 26.04 -15.30
N ASP A 51 12.11 26.48 -14.07
CA ASP A 51 13.23 26.74 -13.18
C ASP A 51 13.54 25.57 -12.24
N ALA A 52 12.88 24.41 -12.45
CA ALA A 52 13.26 23.19 -11.78
C ALA A 52 14.69 22.76 -12.14
N ILE A 53 15.45 22.32 -11.15
CA ILE A 53 16.82 21.84 -11.34
C ILE A 53 17.00 20.44 -10.80
N LEU A 54 17.91 19.67 -11.42
CA LEU A 54 18.37 18.39 -10.91
C LEU A 54 19.82 18.48 -10.51
N LEU A 55 20.13 17.97 -9.33
CA LEU A 55 21.48 17.84 -8.77
C LEU A 55 21.84 16.36 -8.68
N GLU A 56 22.93 15.98 -9.36
CA GLU A 56 23.48 14.63 -9.30
C GLU A 56 24.89 14.68 -8.72
N ARG A 57 25.19 13.81 -7.78
CA ARG A 57 26.49 13.80 -7.08
C ARG A 57 27.66 13.40 -7.95
N SER A 58 27.40 12.57 -8.97
CA SER A 58 28.38 12.08 -9.93
C SER A 58 27.84 12.31 -11.36
N GLN A 59 27.55 11.26 -12.10
CA GLN A 59 27.00 11.34 -13.45
C GLN A 59 25.58 10.76 -13.45
N LEU A 60 24.77 11.20 -14.41
CA LEU A 60 23.43 10.65 -14.60
C LEU A 60 23.49 9.13 -14.72
N THR A 61 22.51 8.46 -14.16
CA THR A 61 22.35 7.00 -14.14
C THR A 61 23.38 6.20 -13.33
N SER A 62 24.41 6.82 -12.78
CA SER A 62 25.57 6.15 -12.18
C SER A 62 25.29 5.29 -10.93
N GLY A 63 24.09 5.41 -10.35
CA GLY A 63 23.63 4.55 -9.24
C GLY A 63 23.06 3.21 -9.74
N THR A 64 21.93 2.76 -9.19
CA THR A 64 21.28 1.47 -9.54
C THR A 64 20.73 1.44 -10.98
N THR A 65 20.42 2.58 -11.59
CA THR A 65 19.72 2.65 -12.88
C THR A 65 20.48 1.95 -14.00
N TRP A 66 21.80 2.18 -14.15
CA TRP A 66 22.59 1.67 -15.29
C TRP A 66 22.71 0.14 -15.36
N HIS A 67 22.71 -0.53 -14.21
CA HIS A 67 22.86 -1.99 -14.15
C HIS A 67 21.53 -2.73 -13.98
N SER A 68 20.39 -2.06 -14.17
CA SER A 68 19.08 -2.70 -14.12
C SER A 68 18.87 -3.69 -15.27
N ALA A 69 18.25 -4.83 -14.99
CA ALA A 69 17.79 -5.76 -16.02
C ALA A 69 16.68 -5.16 -16.90
N ALA A 70 16.06 -4.08 -16.46
CA ALA A 70 15.14 -3.19 -17.17
C ALA A 70 13.94 -3.86 -17.86
N GLN A 71 13.42 -4.91 -17.25
CA GLN A 71 12.14 -5.50 -17.67
C GLN A 71 11.00 -4.56 -17.33
N VAL A 72 10.03 -4.44 -18.25
CA VAL A 72 8.82 -3.64 -18.06
C VAL A 72 7.62 -4.56 -18.17
N ARG A 73 7.01 -4.88 -17.04
CA ARG A 73 5.83 -5.75 -16.92
C ARG A 73 4.69 -4.95 -16.28
N ALA A 74 3.54 -4.85 -16.95
CA ALA A 74 2.46 -3.96 -16.57
C ALA A 74 1.80 -4.33 -15.25
N LEU A 75 1.46 -5.61 -15.06
CA LEU A 75 0.60 -6.05 -13.97
C LEU A 75 1.26 -5.88 -12.59
N ARG A 76 0.53 -5.23 -11.68
CA ARG A 76 0.85 -5.06 -10.25
C ARG A 76 -0.33 -5.48 -9.37
N SER A 77 -0.15 -5.39 -8.06
CA SER A 77 -1.14 -5.77 -7.05
C SER A 77 -2.39 -4.89 -7.02
N SER A 78 -2.31 -3.64 -7.47
CA SER A 78 -3.43 -2.72 -7.56
C SER A 78 -3.57 -2.09 -8.95
N LYS A 79 -4.77 -1.57 -9.25
CA LYS A 79 -5.06 -0.85 -10.49
C LYS A 79 -4.13 0.35 -10.66
N ASN A 80 -3.99 1.16 -9.63
CA ASN A 80 -3.24 2.41 -9.70
C ASN A 80 -1.73 2.17 -9.88
N LEU A 81 -1.15 1.17 -9.22
CA LEU A 81 0.24 0.76 -9.49
C LEU A 81 0.43 0.19 -10.91
N THR A 82 -0.57 -0.53 -11.42
CA THR A 82 -0.57 -1.02 -12.81
C THR A 82 -0.62 0.13 -13.80
N GLU A 83 -1.46 1.14 -13.57
CA GLU A 83 -1.57 2.33 -14.43
C GLU A 83 -0.27 3.15 -14.47
N LEU A 84 0.48 3.23 -13.37
CA LEU A 84 1.80 3.88 -13.39
C LEU A 84 2.76 3.23 -14.40
N ILE A 85 2.72 1.91 -14.56
CA ILE A 85 3.56 1.22 -15.53
C ILE A 85 2.95 1.28 -16.94
N ARG A 86 1.63 1.14 -17.07
CA ARG A 86 0.95 1.27 -18.36
C ARG A 86 1.16 2.64 -19.00
N TYR A 87 1.24 3.69 -18.18
CA TYR A 87 1.66 5.00 -18.64
C TYR A 87 2.99 4.96 -19.40
N SER A 88 3.95 4.15 -18.95
CA SER A 88 5.27 4.03 -19.58
C SER A 88 5.22 3.51 -21.02
N PHE A 89 4.28 2.62 -21.36
CA PHE A 89 4.24 2.00 -22.69
C PHE A 89 3.99 3.01 -23.82
N SER A 90 2.96 3.85 -23.70
CA SER A 90 2.72 4.92 -24.68
C SER A 90 3.76 6.03 -24.57
N PHE A 91 4.17 6.32 -23.35
CA PHE A 91 5.11 7.41 -23.07
C PHE A 91 6.49 7.18 -23.69
N PHE A 92 7.00 5.95 -23.76
CA PHE A 92 8.30 5.67 -24.38
C PHE A 92 8.35 6.08 -25.85
N ASP A 93 7.32 5.70 -26.62
CA ASP A 93 7.21 6.08 -28.02
C ASP A 93 7.01 7.58 -28.22
N GLU A 94 6.20 8.22 -27.36
CA GLU A 94 5.95 9.68 -27.40
C GLU A 94 7.24 10.44 -27.07
N LEU A 95 7.98 10.02 -26.05
CA LEU A 95 9.24 10.64 -25.62
C LEU A 95 10.31 10.54 -26.73
N GLU A 96 10.39 9.38 -27.40
CA GLU A 96 11.32 9.19 -28.51
C GLU A 96 11.00 10.09 -29.70
N LYS A 97 9.71 10.20 -30.08
CA LYS A 97 9.25 11.12 -31.15
C LYS A 97 9.52 12.58 -30.80
N GLU A 98 9.26 12.97 -29.56
CA GLU A 98 9.46 14.32 -29.09
C GLU A 98 10.93 14.73 -29.08
N THR A 99 11.79 13.85 -28.55
CA THR A 99 13.19 14.19 -28.28
C THR A 99 14.12 13.80 -29.41
N GLY A 100 13.73 12.85 -30.27
CA GLY A 100 14.60 12.22 -31.25
C GLY A 100 15.73 11.41 -30.58
N GLN A 101 15.56 11.01 -29.33
CA GLN A 101 16.47 10.14 -28.58
C GLN A 101 15.80 8.81 -28.34
N ALA A 102 16.42 7.71 -28.80
CA ALA A 102 15.91 6.37 -28.59
C ALA A 102 15.79 6.07 -27.08
N THR A 103 14.71 5.43 -26.68
CA THR A 103 14.50 4.92 -25.34
C THR A 103 14.99 3.47 -25.16
N GLY A 104 15.22 2.80 -26.28
CA GLY A 104 15.55 1.37 -26.31
C GLY A 104 14.37 0.48 -25.94
N TRP A 105 13.13 0.99 -26.04
CA TRP A 105 11.93 0.21 -25.78
C TRP A 105 11.75 -0.91 -26.83
N MET A 106 11.58 -2.12 -26.35
CA MET A 106 11.28 -3.30 -27.15
C MET A 106 10.17 -4.12 -26.52
N GLN A 107 9.04 -4.20 -27.21
CA GLN A 107 7.89 -5.02 -26.80
C GLN A 107 8.15 -6.48 -27.19
N THR A 108 8.77 -7.24 -26.29
CA THR A 108 9.13 -8.64 -26.52
C THR A 108 8.09 -9.60 -25.93
N GLY A 109 7.18 -9.11 -25.14
CA GLY A 109 6.29 -9.91 -24.30
C GLY A 109 6.99 -10.55 -23.09
N SER A 110 6.19 -11.19 -22.24
CA SER A 110 6.69 -12.01 -21.14
C SER A 110 5.92 -13.31 -20.98
N LEU A 111 6.60 -14.36 -20.53
CA LEU A 111 6.06 -15.69 -20.28
C LEU A 111 6.26 -16.01 -18.79
N SER A 112 5.18 -16.30 -18.07
CA SER A 112 5.22 -16.81 -16.70
C SER A 112 4.82 -18.28 -16.70
N ILE A 113 5.62 -19.14 -16.06
CA ILE A 113 5.36 -20.57 -15.99
C ILE A 113 5.07 -21.01 -14.55
N ALA A 114 4.36 -22.12 -14.43
CA ALA A 114 4.08 -22.80 -13.15
C ALA A 114 4.57 -24.23 -13.19
N THR A 115 5.21 -24.66 -12.10
CA THR A 115 5.73 -26.04 -11.96
C THR A 115 4.97 -26.83 -10.88
N ASN A 116 4.05 -26.19 -10.19
CA ASN A 116 3.18 -26.81 -9.19
C ASN A 116 1.79 -26.16 -9.19
N GLN A 117 0.82 -26.85 -8.59
CA GLN A 117 -0.59 -26.45 -8.61
C GLN A 117 -0.85 -25.13 -7.88
N GLU A 118 -0.17 -24.83 -6.76
CA GLU A 118 -0.36 -23.57 -6.02
C GLU A 118 0.18 -22.40 -6.84
N ARG A 119 1.32 -22.54 -7.51
CA ARG A 119 1.84 -21.52 -8.45
C ARG A 119 0.89 -21.32 -9.62
N TRP A 120 0.33 -22.39 -10.16
CA TRP A 120 -0.65 -22.28 -11.24
C TRP A 120 -1.89 -21.48 -10.80
N THR A 121 -2.44 -21.82 -9.66
CA THR A 121 -3.56 -21.06 -9.06
C THR A 121 -3.19 -19.60 -8.84
N HIS A 122 -1.98 -19.31 -8.35
CA HIS A 122 -1.49 -17.95 -8.18
C HIS A 122 -1.43 -17.18 -9.50
N ILE A 123 -0.88 -17.78 -10.55
CA ILE A 123 -0.77 -17.14 -11.88
C ILE A 123 -2.17 -16.93 -12.50
N LEU A 124 -3.11 -17.85 -12.32
CA LEU A 124 -4.49 -17.69 -12.79
C LEU A 124 -5.22 -16.57 -12.05
N ARG A 125 -4.99 -16.38 -10.73
CA ARG A 125 -5.50 -15.22 -9.99
C ARG A 125 -4.92 -13.92 -10.54
N GLN A 126 -3.62 -13.89 -10.85
CA GLN A 126 -2.99 -12.74 -11.51
C GLN A 126 -3.59 -12.48 -12.91
N GLN A 127 -3.91 -13.52 -13.67
CA GLN A 127 -4.58 -13.37 -14.96
C GLN A 127 -5.99 -12.79 -14.82
N SER A 128 -6.76 -13.22 -13.80
CA SER A 128 -8.08 -12.62 -13.52
C SER A 128 -7.94 -11.14 -13.15
N LEU A 129 -6.95 -10.79 -12.32
CA LEU A 129 -6.61 -9.40 -12.00
C LEU A 129 -6.20 -8.59 -13.24
N ALA A 130 -5.43 -9.19 -14.16
CA ALA A 130 -5.02 -8.55 -15.41
C ALA A 130 -6.24 -8.18 -16.28
N LYS A 131 -7.25 -9.05 -16.37
CA LYS A 131 -8.52 -8.75 -17.07
C LYS A 131 -9.21 -7.52 -16.47
N LEU A 132 -9.25 -7.44 -15.14
CA LEU A 132 -9.85 -6.31 -14.41
C LEU A 132 -9.12 -4.99 -14.69
N PHE A 133 -7.79 -5.02 -14.76
CA PHE A 133 -6.96 -3.82 -14.99
C PHE A 133 -6.70 -3.53 -16.48
N GLY A 134 -7.35 -4.27 -17.38
CA GLY A 134 -7.18 -4.06 -18.83
C GLY A 134 -5.79 -4.43 -19.35
N VAL A 135 -5.07 -5.32 -18.65
CA VAL A 135 -3.78 -5.85 -19.08
C VAL A 135 -4.00 -7.15 -19.86
N ARG A 136 -3.38 -7.27 -21.04
CA ARG A 136 -3.46 -8.50 -21.83
C ARG A 136 -2.60 -9.58 -21.21
N ALA A 137 -3.23 -10.64 -20.71
CA ALA A 137 -2.59 -11.83 -20.19
C ALA A 137 -3.49 -13.04 -20.48
N GLN A 138 -2.93 -14.09 -21.05
CA GLN A 138 -3.71 -15.26 -21.46
C GLN A 138 -2.98 -16.56 -21.14
N SER A 139 -3.71 -17.52 -20.62
CA SER A 139 -3.23 -18.89 -20.46
C SER A 139 -2.97 -19.50 -21.84
N ILE A 140 -1.83 -20.16 -21.98
CA ILE A 140 -1.42 -20.88 -23.19
C ILE A 140 -0.98 -22.30 -22.82
N SER A 141 -0.96 -23.19 -23.79
CA SER A 141 -0.46 -24.55 -23.58
C SER A 141 1.06 -24.58 -23.35
N VAL A 142 1.58 -25.68 -22.81
CA VAL A 142 3.02 -25.86 -22.59
C VAL A 142 3.76 -25.90 -23.93
N GLU A 143 3.14 -26.48 -24.97
CA GLU A 143 3.66 -26.50 -26.32
C GLU A 143 3.79 -25.10 -26.92
N GLU A 144 2.75 -24.28 -26.79
CA GLU A 144 2.79 -22.86 -27.21
C GLU A 144 3.81 -22.05 -26.43
N ALA A 145 4.01 -22.34 -25.15
CA ALA A 145 5.05 -21.71 -24.32
C ALA A 145 6.45 -22.07 -24.84
N ARG A 146 6.67 -23.34 -25.18
CA ARG A 146 7.92 -23.82 -25.75
C ARG A 146 8.20 -23.22 -27.14
N GLU A 147 7.17 -23.05 -27.98
CA GLU A 147 7.35 -22.35 -29.27
C GLU A 147 7.88 -20.94 -29.12
N ARG A 148 7.43 -20.22 -28.06
CA ARG A 148 7.90 -18.86 -27.73
C ARG A 148 9.26 -18.85 -27.04
N TRP A 149 9.61 -19.95 -26.34
CA TRP A 149 10.85 -20.10 -25.58
C TRP A 149 11.53 -21.48 -25.87
N PRO A 150 12.12 -21.68 -27.07
CA PRO A 150 12.55 -23.00 -27.54
C PRO A 150 13.64 -23.68 -26.70
N LEU A 151 14.42 -22.89 -25.91
CA LEU A 151 15.49 -23.43 -25.08
C LEU A 151 15.01 -23.92 -23.71
N MET A 152 13.73 -23.73 -23.40
CA MET A 152 13.15 -24.05 -22.08
C MET A 152 12.98 -25.58 -21.93
N ASN A 153 13.43 -26.11 -20.81
CA ASN A 153 13.02 -27.44 -20.37
C ASN A 153 11.59 -27.36 -19.84
N GLU A 154 10.65 -28.02 -20.54
CA GLU A 154 9.21 -27.96 -20.22
C GLU A 154 8.70 -29.14 -19.39
N LYS A 155 9.54 -30.13 -19.04
CA LYS A 155 9.11 -31.41 -18.47
C LYS A 155 8.31 -31.33 -17.17
N ASP A 156 8.61 -30.33 -16.37
CA ASP A 156 7.96 -30.05 -15.08
C ASP A 156 6.94 -28.90 -15.16
N VAL A 157 6.77 -28.28 -16.31
CA VAL A 157 5.84 -27.16 -16.50
C VAL A 157 4.42 -27.68 -16.63
N ILE A 158 3.50 -27.20 -15.80
CA ILE A 158 2.09 -27.58 -15.81
C ILE A 158 1.17 -26.53 -16.43
N GLY A 159 1.66 -25.32 -16.64
CA GLY A 159 0.90 -24.23 -17.24
C GLY A 159 1.74 -22.98 -17.46
N ALA A 160 1.29 -22.12 -18.36
CA ALA A 160 1.95 -20.87 -18.69
C ALA A 160 0.95 -19.75 -18.99
N VAL A 161 1.35 -18.50 -18.71
CA VAL A 161 0.61 -17.29 -19.06
C VAL A 161 1.50 -16.39 -19.90
N TRP A 162 0.96 -15.97 -21.05
CA TRP A 162 1.56 -15.05 -21.99
C TRP A 162 1.04 -13.63 -21.84
N SER A 163 1.94 -12.65 -21.68
CA SER A 163 1.64 -11.21 -21.62
C SER A 163 2.31 -10.49 -22.80
N PRO A 164 1.58 -10.18 -23.88
CA PRO A 164 2.17 -9.69 -25.14
C PRO A 164 2.65 -8.21 -25.08
N ASP A 165 2.16 -7.42 -24.13
CA ASP A 165 2.48 -5.98 -24.04
C ASP A 165 3.74 -5.69 -23.23
N ASP A 166 4.20 -6.66 -22.47
CA ASP A 166 5.42 -6.53 -21.68
C ASP A 166 6.65 -6.44 -22.59
N GLY A 167 7.75 -5.97 -22.02
CA GLY A 167 8.98 -5.81 -22.77
C GLY A 167 10.16 -5.38 -21.93
N ARG A 168 11.09 -4.68 -22.53
CA ARG A 168 12.28 -4.12 -21.89
C ARG A 168 12.66 -2.78 -22.50
N VAL A 169 13.45 -2.00 -21.77
CA VAL A 169 13.92 -0.68 -22.19
C VAL A 169 15.40 -0.54 -21.90
N SER A 170 16.10 0.39 -22.57
CA SER A 170 17.47 0.75 -22.18
C SER A 170 17.43 1.81 -21.05
N PRO A 171 17.90 1.50 -19.83
CA PRO A 171 17.80 2.44 -18.72
C PRO A 171 18.51 3.77 -18.95
N SER A 172 19.73 3.71 -19.53
CA SER A 172 20.53 4.90 -19.77
C SER A 172 19.96 5.74 -20.92
N ASP A 173 19.49 5.09 -21.99
CA ASP A 173 18.89 5.80 -23.13
C ASP A 173 17.57 6.46 -22.74
N LEU A 174 16.74 5.78 -21.94
CA LEU A 174 15.52 6.36 -21.40
C LEU A 174 15.81 7.61 -20.55
N CYS A 175 16.81 7.56 -19.67
CA CYS A 175 17.23 8.73 -18.90
C CYS A 175 17.76 9.85 -19.81
N ALA A 176 18.52 9.53 -20.86
CA ALA A 176 19.00 10.51 -21.83
C ALA A 176 17.85 11.21 -22.56
N ALA A 177 16.81 10.46 -22.96
CA ALA A 177 15.62 11.00 -23.58
C ALA A 177 14.85 11.93 -22.63
N LEU A 178 14.61 11.49 -21.37
CA LEU A 178 13.96 12.32 -20.34
C LEU A 178 14.69 13.64 -20.08
N VAL A 179 16.02 13.56 -19.93
CA VAL A 179 16.89 14.71 -19.72
C VAL A 179 16.84 15.67 -20.92
N LYS A 180 16.90 15.14 -22.14
CA LYS A 180 16.80 15.95 -23.37
C LYS A 180 15.47 16.70 -23.45
N GLY A 181 14.38 16.00 -23.15
CA GLY A 181 13.05 16.60 -23.11
C GLY A 181 12.88 17.64 -21.98
N ALA A 182 13.46 17.42 -20.80
CA ALA A 182 13.47 18.39 -19.71
C ALA A 182 14.26 19.66 -20.07
N LYS A 183 15.47 19.49 -20.59
CA LYS A 183 16.35 20.62 -21.04
C LYS A 183 15.68 21.47 -22.13
N SER A 184 15.02 20.84 -23.10
CA SER A 184 14.31 21.58 -24.17
C SER A 184 13.21 22.51 -23.65
N ARG A 185 12.74 22.28 -22.42
CA ARG A 185 11.72 23.05 -21.71
C ARG A 185 12.28 24.02 -20.67
N GLY A 186 13.61 24.12 -20.56
CA GLY A 186 14.31 25.06 -19.69
C GLY A 186 14.78 24.50 -18.36
N ALA A 187 14.55 23.23 -18.04
CA ALA A 187 15.10 22.62 -16.84
C ALA A 187 16.63 22.51 -16.93
N ARG A 188 17.33 22.66 -15.79
CA ARG A 188 18.78 22.60 -15.71
C ARG A 188 19.24 21.41 -14.88
N ILE A 189 20.37 20.83 -15.27
CA ILE A 189 20.97 19.66 -14.64
C ILE A 189 22.42 19.95 -14.31
N PHE A 190 22.81 19.64 -13.08
CA PHE A 190 24.15 19.82 -12.57
C PHE A 190 24.67 18.48 -12.05
N GLU A 191 25.52 17.86 -12.84
CA GLU A 191 26.32 16.68 -12.45
C GLU A 191 27.52 17.11 -11.59
N GLU A 192 28.20 16.15 -10.97
CA GLU A 192 29.33 16.41 -10.04
C GLU A 192 28.95 17.49 -9.00
N THR A 193 27.73 17.37 -8.45
CA THR A 193 27.17 18.36 -7.53
C THR A 193 26.46 17.68 -6.37
N PRO A 194 27.19 17.10 -5.41
CA PRO A 194 26.62 16.43 -4.26
C PRO A 194 25.85 17.39 -3.36
N VAL A 195 24.63 17.03 -2.99
CA VAL A 195 23.87 17.70 -1.93
C VAL A 195 24.37 17.18 -0.59
N THR A 196 24.88 18.10 0.24
CA THR A 196 25.46 17.79 1.54
C THR A 196 24.56 18.13 2.72
N GLY A 197 23.50 18.94 2.49
CA GLY A 197 22.55 19.32 3.51
C GLY A 197 21.20 19.79 2.97
N ILE A 198 20.19 19.75 3.82
CA ILE A 198 18.83 20.24 3.53
C ILE A 198 18.54 21.40 4.50
N LEU A 199 18.14 22.54 3.96
CA LEU A 199 17.75 23.71 4.74
C LEU A 199 16.26 23.65 5.07
N THR A 200 15.93 23.67 6.35
CA THR A 200 14.55 23.68 6.84
C THR A 200 14.33 24.80 7.85
N GLU A 201 13.14 25.34 7.89
CA GLU A 201 12.70 26.30 8.90
C GLU A 201 11.25 26.02 9.26
N ASN A 202 10.94 25.86 10.56
CA ASN A 202 9.60 25.52 11.04
C ASN A 202 8.99 24.30 10.28
N GLN A 203 9.75 23.22 10.17
CA GLN A 203 9.33 21.99 9.46
C GLN A 203 8.92 22.24 8.00
N LYS A 204 9.54 23.20 7.34
CA LYS A 204 9.32 23.51 5.92
C LYS A 204 10.64 23.66 5.20
N ILE A 205 10.72 23.15 3.96
CA ILE A 205 11.88 23.33 3.08
C ILE A 205 12.14 24.81 2.81
N ARG A 206 13.45 25.17 2.82
CA ARG A 206 13.98 26.47 2.43
C ARG A 206 15.04 26.36 1.33
N GLY A 207 15.68 25.21 1.19
CA GLY A 207 16.73 25.01 0.21
C GLY A 207 17.57 23.77 0.43
N VAL A 208 18.64 23.69 -0.31
CA VAL A 208 19.68 22.64 -0.22
C VAL A 208 21.05 23.25 -0.13
N ILE A 209 22.01 22.53 0.49
CA ILE A 209 23.41 22.87 0.60
C ILE A 209 24.21 21.96 -0.32
N THR A 210 25.09 22.53 -1.12
CA THR A 210 26.05 21.82 -1.96
C THR A 210 27.47 22.35 -1.72
N GLU A 211 28.49 21.66 -2.21
CA GLU A 211 29.87 22.18 -2.18
C GLU A 211 30.04 23.46 -3.02
N LYS A 212 29.14 23.71 -4.00
CA LYS A 212 29.16 24.91 -4.86
C LYS A 212 28.36 26.07 -4.28
N GLY A 213 27.71 25.89 -3.14
CA GLY A 213 26.89 26.90 -2.43
C GLY A 213 25.48 26.44 -2.11
N GLU A 214 24.71 27.35 -1.52
CA GLU A 214 23.30 27.12 -1.15
C GLU A 214 22.37 27.48 -2.29
N ILE A 215 21.30 26.67 -2.43
CA ILE A 215 20.22 26.93 -3.38
C ILE A 215 18.91 27.02 -2.60
N ARG A 216 18.25 28.16 -2.60
CA ARG A 216 16.93 28.31 -1.99
C ARG A 216 15.87 27.70 -2.90
N CYS A 217 14.90 27.00 -2.29
CA CYS A 217 13.78 26.42 -3.04
C CYS A 217 12.51 26.30 -2.18
N ASP A 218 11.38 26.14 -2.85
CA ASP A 218 10.09 25.89 -2.21
C ASP A 218 9.80 24.42 -2.00
N ALA A 219 10.43 23.53 -2.79
CA ALA A 219 10.28 22.10 -2.70
C ALA A 219 11.57 21.35 -3.07
N VAL A 220 11.76 20.19 -2.43
CA VAL A 220 12.80 19.21 -2.72
C VAL A 220 12.16 17.87 -3.06
N ALA A 221 12.54 17.27 -4.19
CA ALA A 221 12.21 15.91 -4.56
C ALA A 221 13.43 15.00 -4.35
N LEU A 222 13.41 14.13 -3.37
CA LEU A 222 14.49 13.21 -3.04
C LEU A 222 14.36 11.92 -3.85
N CYS A 223 15.18 11.77 -4.89
CA CYS A 223 15.24 10.63 -5.80
C CYS A 223 16.62 9.95 -5.79
N SER A 224 17.28 9.93 -4.62
CA SER A 224 18.70 9.58 -4.48
C SER A 224 18.98 8.09 -4.23
N GLY A 225 18.01 7.19 -4.55
CA GLY A 225 18.19 5.74 -4.51
C GLY A 225 18.74 5.22 -3.17
N LEU A 226 19.87 4.56 -3.19
CA LEU A 226 20.55 3.97 -2.03
C LEU A 226 20.88 4.96 -0.91
N TRP A 227 21.08 6.24 -1.24
CA TRP A 227 21.49 7.30 -0.32
C TRP A 227 20.30 8.10 0.23
N SER A 228 19.06 7.72 -0.12
CA SER A 228 17.86 8.47 0.26
C SER A 228 17.68 8.56 1.77
N ARG A 229 17.97 7.50 2.52
CA ARG A 229 17.80 7.48 3.97
C ARG A 229 18.72 8.50 4.67
N GLU A 230 19.97 8.59 4.28
CA GLU A 230 20.92 9.54 4.84
C GLU A 230 20.48 10.99 4.56
N LEU A 231 20.14 11.30 3.32
CA LEU A 231 19.71 12.65 2.94
C LEU A 231 18.35 13.03 3.56
N ALA A 232 17.39 12.09 3.67
CA ALA A 232 16.12 12.34 4.34
C ALA A 232 16.32 12.72 5.82
N SER A 233 17.26 12.06 6.52
CA SER A 233 17.57 12.36 7.92
C SER A 233 18.05 13.79 8.12
N LYS A 234 18.71 14.41 7.13
CA LYS A 234 19.14 15.82 7.16
C LYS A 234 17.95 16.80 7.06
N ALA A 235 16.79 16.33 6.60
CA ALA A 235 15.54 17.06 6.63
C ALA A 235 14.66 16.72 7.85
N GLY A 236 15.17 15.93 8.81
CA GLY A 236 14.41 15.46 9.97
C GLY A 236 13.40 14.34 9.62
N VAL A 237 13.55 13.68 8.49
CA VAL A 237 12.63 12.64 8.00
C VAL A 237 13.29 11.26 8.10
N GLN A 238 12.59 10.32 8.74
CA GLN A 238 13.02 8.92 8.81
C GLN A 238 12.29 8.10 7.75
N ILE A 239 13.04 7.32 6.96
CA ILE A 239 12.46 6.45 5.93
C ILE A 239 13.01 5.02 6.01
N PRO A 240 12.19 4.00 5.77
CA PRO A 240 12.59 2.61 5.85
C PRO A 240 13.18 2.10 4.52
N VAL A 241 14.24 2.75 4.06
CA VAL A 241 14.97 2.36 2.83
C VAL A 241 16.32 1.82 3.19
N TRP A 242 16.66 0.64 2.65
CA TRP A 242 17.93 -0.03 2.89
C TRP A 242 18.40 -0.80 1.66
N PRO A 243 19.70 -0.85 1.35
CA PRO A 243 20.18 -1.60 0.20
C PRO A 243 20.43 -3.07 0.51
N CYS A 244 20.29 -3.87 -0.55
CA CYS A 244 20.60 -5.29 -0.60
C CYS A 244 21.42 -5.59 -1.85
N GLU A 245 22.29 -6.60 -1.79
CA GLU A 245 22.92 -7.16 -2.98
C GLU A 245 21.86 -7.78 -3.90
N HIS A 246 22.06 -7.68 -5.19
CA HIS A 246 21.17 -8.27 -6.18
C HIS A 246 21.94 -8.73 -7.41
N PHE A 247 21.63 -9.93 -7.90
CA PHE A 247 22.48 -10.62 -8.85
C PHE A 247 21.79 -10.88 -10.19
N TYR A 248 22.57 -10.81 -11.25
CA TYR A 248 22.28 -11.46 -12.51
C TYR A 248 23.56 -11.82 -13.26
N LEU A 249 23.48 -12.87 -14.11
CA LEU A 249 24.57 -13.38 -14.91
C LEU A 249 24.37 -12.99 -16.37
N LEU A 250 25.44 -12.62 -17.05
CA LEU A 250 25.50 -12.48 -18.51
C LEU A 250 26.30 -13.62 -19.12
N THR A 251 25.74 -14.27 -20.15
CA THR A 251 26.44 -15.30 -20.88
C THR A 251 27.04 -14.77 -22.19
N GLY A 252 27.93 -15.55 -22.76
CA GLY A 252 28.31 -15.47 -24.17
C GLY A 252 27.13 -15.88 -25.07
N GLU A 253 27.42 -16.06 -26.36
CA GLU A 253 26.40 -16.56 -27.31
C GLU A 253 25.86 -17.93 -26.88
N VAL A 254 24.54 -18.12 -26.98
CA VAL A 254 23.88 -19.37 -26.67
C VAL A 254 23.23 -19.88 -27.96
N GLU A 255 23.61 -21.09 -28.36
CA GLU A 255 23.05 -21.72 -29.58
C GLU A 255 21.54 -21.85 -29.46
N GLY A 256 20.83 -21.44 -30.50
CA GLY A 256 19.35 -21.51 -30.57
C GLY A 256 18.65 -20.19 -30.30
N ILE A 257 19.33 -19.14 -29.81
CA ILE A 257 18.75 -17.78 -29.68
C ILE A 257 18.75 -17.15 -31.09
N LYS A 258 17.54 -16.91 -31.59
CA LYS A 258 17.32 -16.24 -32.87
C LYS A 258 16.50 -15.01 -32.69
N GLY A 259 17.14 -13.83 -32.71
CA GLY A 259 16.46 -12.54 -32.49
C GLY A 259 16.09 -12.32 -31.03
N HIS A 260 15.01 -11.58 -30.80
CA HIS A 260 14.52 -11.29 -29.49
C HIS A 260 13.50 -12.32 -29.02
N ILE A 261 13.69 -12.84 -27.81
CA ILE A 261 12.75 -13.76 -27.16
C ILE A 261 12.06 -13.06 -25.99
N PRO A 262 10.84 -13.50 -25.59
CA PRO A 262 10.16 -12.95 -24.42
C PRO A 262 10.97 -13.11 -23.14
N THR A 263 10.71 -12.29 -22.16
CA THR A 263 11.19 -12.58 -20.81
C THR A 263 10.50 -13.83 -20.27
N LEU A 264 11.28 -14.84 -19.87
CA LEU A 264 10.77 -16.01 -19.14
C LEU A 264 10.86 -15.75 -17.65
N SER A 265 9.78 -16.02 -16.93
CA SER A 265 9.72 -15.97 -15.45
C SER A 265 9.37 -17.35 -14.91
N ASP A 266 10.34 -17.94 -14.23
CA ASP A 266 10.21 -19.17 -13.45
C ASP A 266 10.35 -18.82 -11.96
N HIS A 267 9.26 -18.38 -11.37
CA HIS A 267 9.27 -17.89 -10.00
C HIS A 267 9.42 -19.01 -8.95
N ASP A 268 9.08 -20.26 -9.30
CA ASP A 268 9.32 -21.41 -8.42
C ASP A 268 10.80 -21.72 -8.28
N SER A 269 11.58 -21.44 -9.33
CA SER A 269 13.04 -21.54 -9.33
C SER A 269 13.74 -20.22 -8.97
N HIS A 270 13.00 -19.18 -8.60
CA HIS A 270 13.47 -17.81 -8.30
C HIS A 270 14.17 -17.11 -9.47
N LEU A 271 13.82 -17.41 -10.73
CA LEU A 271 14.53 -16.98 -11.92
C LEU A 271 13.68 -16.10 -12.85
N TYR A 272 14.38 -15.21 -13.55
CA TYR A 272 13.92 -14.62 -14.79
C TYR A 272 15.04 -14.66 -15.83
N LEU A 273 14.68 -14.87 -17.09
CA LEU A 273 15.65 -14.98 -18.19
C LEU A 273 15.17 -14.16 -19.39
N ARG A 274 16.11 -13.51 -20.08
CA ARG A 274 15.85 -12.85 -21.37
C ARG A 274 17.07 -12.91 -22.26
N ASP A 275 16.89 -12.65 -23.56
CA ASP A 275 18.03 -12.52 -24.46
C ASP A 275 18.84 -11.25 -24.17
N GLU A 276 20.15 -11.34 -24.34
CA GLU A 276 21.08 -10.21 -24.25
C GLU A 276 22.24 -10.41 -25.20
N SER A 277 22.28 -9.61 -26.29
CA SER A 277 23.40 -9.59 -27.24
C SER A 277 23.82 -10.99 -27.77
N GLY A 278 22.82 -11.83 -28.13
CA GLY A 278 23.02 -13.21 -28.60
C GLY A 278 23.23 -14.26 -27.52
N GLY A 279 23.37 -13.85 -26.26
CA GLY A 279 23.40 -14.69 -25.08
C GLY A 279 22.16 -14.53 -24.24
N LEU A 280 22.25 -14.91 -22.95
CA LEU A 280 21.19 -14.77 -21.96
C LEU A 280 21.63 -13.87 -20.80
N LEU A 281 20.69 -13.04 -20.35
CA LEU A 281 20.71 -12.49 -19.01
C LEU A 281 19.90 -13.43 -18.13
N VAL A 282 20.53 -13.98 -17.09
CA VAL A 282 19.95 -14.87 -16.08
C VAL A 282 19.91 -14.12 -14.77
N GLY A 283 18.74 -13.63 -14.37
CA GLY A 283 18.53 -12.93 -13.12
C GLY A 283 17.76 -13.78 -12.11
N CYS A 284 17.87 -13.41 -10.85
CA CYS A 284 17.20 -14.11 -9.77
C CYS A 284 16.65 -13.14 -8.73
N PHE A 285 15.73 -13.65 -7.88
CA PHE A 285 15.42 -13.12 -6.57
C PHE A 285 15.68 -14.23 -5.58
N GLU A 286 16.89 -14.26 -5.07
CA GLU A 286 17.36 -15.30 -4.16
C GLU A 286 16.49 -15.35 -2.89
N PRO A 287 16.19 -16.55 -2.34
CA PRO A 287 15.27 -16.73 -1.20
C PRO A 287 15.65 -15.95 0.06
N MET A 288 16.95 -15.62 0.19
CA MET A 288 17.48 -14.79 1.27
C MET A 288 18.51 -13.82 0.70
N GLY A 289 18.16 -12.53 0.68
CA GLY A 289 19.06 -11.48 0.21
C GLY A 289 20.20 -11.18 1.19
N LYS A 290 21.18 -10.42 0.72
CA LYS A 290 22.31 -9.93 1.54
C LYS A 290 22.18 -8.42 1.75
N SER A 291 22.00 -8.01 3.00
CA SER A 291 21.92 -6.60 3.41
C SER A 291 23.29 -5.92 3.29
N ILE A 292 23.29 -4.70 2.79
CA ILE A 292 24.49 -3.86 2.66
C ILE A 292 24.32 -2.63 3.56
N ASP A 293 25.38 -2.32 4.33
CA ASP A 293 25.45 -1.01 4.97
C ASP A 293 25.91 0.04 3.93
N PRO A 294 25.06 1.00 3.54
CA PRO A 294 25.41 1.99 2.53
C PRO A 294 26.63 2.85 2.93
N ALA A 295 26.94 2.97 4.23
CA ALA A 295 28.13 3.67 4.70
C ALA A 295 29.45 2.97 4.29
N LYS A 296 29.38 1.68 3.95
CA LYS A 296 30.55 0.92 3.44
C LYS A 296 30.79 1.11 1.96
N LEU A 297 29.84 1.69 1.22
CA LEU A 297 30.05 2.08 -0.17
C LEU A 297 30.94 3.32 -0.21
N GLY A 298 31.98 3.30 -1.03
CA GLY A 298 32.88 4.44 -1.19
C GLY A 298 32.15 5.71 -1.62
N LYS A 299 32.67 6.87 -1.25
CA LYS A 299 32.11 8.16 -1.67
C LYS A 299 32.00 8.29 -3.20
N ASP A 300 32.93 7.66 -3.92
CA ASP A 300 33.03 7.67 -5.38
C ASP A 300 32.36 6.45 -6.02
N PHE A 301 31.45 5.80 -5.30
CA PHE A 301 30.69 4.67 -5.83
C PHE A 301 29.69 5.13 -6.92
N ALA A 302 30.13 5.06 -8.17
CA ALA A 302 29.41 5.45 -9.37
C ALA A 302 29.82 4.54 -10.52
N PHE A 303 28.88 3.98 -11.27
CA PHE A 303 29.12 2.95 -12.30
C PHE A 303 29.97 1.77 -11.77
N GLN A 304 29.78 1.44 -10.52
CA GLN A 304 30.51 0.35 -9.86
C GLN A 304 29.56 -0.77 -9.47
N LEU A 305 30.12 -1.96 -9.35
CA LEU A 305 29.46 -3.16 -8.85
C LEU A 305 30.18 -3.61 -7.58
N LEU A 306 29.48 -4.41 -6.79
CA LEU A 306 30.05 -5.12 -5.66
C LEU A 306 30.87 -6.31 -6.17
N GLN A 307 31.62 -6.95 -5.27
CA GLN A 307 32.39 -8.14 -5.58
C GLN A 307 31.42 -9.27 -6.02
N GLU A 308 31.83 -10.05 -7.02
CA GLU A 308 31.13 -11.26 -7.44
C GLU A 308 31.04 -12.25 -6.25
N ASP A 309 29.87 -12.87 -6.08
CA ASP A 309 29.62 -13.86 -5.04
C ASP A 309 29.05 -15.14 -5.67
N TRP A 310 29.95 -15.95 -6.16
CA TRP A 310 29.62 -17.21 -6.85
C TRP A 310 29.01 -18.23 -5.91
N GLU A 311 29.45 -18.31 -4.66
CA GLU A 311 28.89 -19.23 -3.65
C GLU A 311 27.40 -18.92 -3.39
N HIS A 312 27.06 -17.64 -3.30
CA HIS A 312 25.67 -17.22 -3.12
C HIS A 312 24.81 -17.43 -4.38
N PHE A 313 25.38 -17.26 -5.56
CA PHE A 313 24.66 -17.39 -6.83
C PHE A 313 24.56 -18.85 -7.33
N GLU A 314 25.42 -19.78 -6.87
CA GLU A 314 25.48 -21.17 -7.33
C GLU A 314 24.11 -21.87 -7.34
N PRO A 315 23.28 -21.82 -6.26
CA PRO A 315 21.96 -22.46 -6.29
C PRO A 315 21.05 -21.91 -7.41
N MET A 316 21.12 -20.63 -7.70
CA MET A 316 20.36 -19.99 -8.78
C MET A 316 20.87 -20.42 -10.15
N MET A 317 22.18 -20.58 -10.31
CA MET A 317 22.76 -21.09 -11.54
C MET A 317 22.35 -22.54 -11.82
N LEU A 318 22.31 -23.39 -10.81
CA LEU A 318 21.83 -24.77 -10.95
C LEU A 318 20.35 -24.82 -11.37
N ASN A 319 19.52 -23.98 -10.78
CA ASN A 319 18.12 -23.82 -11.20
C ASN A 319 18.03 -23.32 -12.66
N ALA A 320 18.89 -22.39 -13.07
CA ALA A 320 18.91 -21.86 -14.42
C ALA A 320 19.33 -22.93 -15.45
N ILE A 321 20.32 -23.76 -15.13
CA ILE A 321 20.73 -24.90 -15.98
C ILE A 321 19.61 -25.93 -16.09
N HIS A 322 18.89 -26.22 -15.00
CA HIS A 322 17.72 -27.08 -15.03
C HIS A 322 16.65 -26.55 -15.99
N ARG A 323 16.34 -25.24 -15.91
CA ARG A 323 15.33 -24.61 -16.77
C ARG A 323 15.79 -24.45 -18.22
N VAL A 324 17.07 -24.16 -18.44
CA VAL A 324 17.68 -23.91 -19.75
C VAL A 324 18.97 -24.73 -19.87
N PRO A 325 18.89 -26.01 -20.26
CA PRO A 325 20.06 -26.90 -20.29
C PRO A 325 21.24 -26.39 -21.13
N ALA A 326 20.99 -25.58 -22.16
CA ALA A 326 22.06 -24.96 -22.96
C ALA A 326 23.03 -24.08 -22.12
N LEU A 327 22.63 -23.64 -20.94
CA LEU A 327 23.50 -22.87 -20.02
C LEU A 327 24.65 -23.70 -19.44
N GLU A 328 24.56 -25.05 -19.41
CA GLU A 328 25.65 -25.93 -18.92
C GLU A 328 26.95 -25.72 -19.70
N HIS A 329 26.83 -25.35 -20.96
CA HIS A 329 27.99 -25.17 -21.87
C HIS A 329 28.16 -23.71 -22.30
N ALA A 330 27.36 -22.79 -21.81
CA ALA A 330 27.46 -21.38 -22.15
C ALA A 330 28.71 -20.73 -21.49
N GLU A 331 29.41 -19.91 -22.23
CA GLU A 331 30.45 -19.06 -21.66
C GLU A 331 29.84 -18.05 -20.69
N VAL A 332 30.40 -17.92 -19.51
CA VAL A 332 30.03 -16.87 -18.57
C VAL A 332 30.83 -15.61 -18.89
N LYS A 333 30.18 -14.51 -19.26
CA LYS A 333 30.81 -13.22 -19.48
C LYS A 333 31.02 -12.47 -18.16
N LYS A 334 30.00 -12.43 -17.32
CA LYS A 334 30.04 -11.70 -16.05
C LYS A 334 28.93 -12.08 -15.10
N LEU A 335 29.24 -12.21 -13.82
CA LEU A 335 28.28 -12.16 -12.73
C LEU A 335 28.22 -10.72 -12.21
N LEU A 336 27.07 -10.08 -12.35
CA LEU A 336 26.85 -8.75 -11.81
C LEU A 336 26.27 -8.87 -10.41
N ASN A 337 26.89 -8.17 -9.45
CA ASN A 337 26.38 -7.97 -8.10
C ASN A 337 26.19 -6.47 -7.91
N GLY A 338 24.94 -6.01 -8.03
CA GLY A 338 24.58 -4.60 -7.96
C GLY A 338 23.80 -4.29 -6.68
N PRO A 339 24.11 -3.17 -5.98
CA PRO A 339 23.32 -2.78 -4.85
C PRO A 339 21.98 -2.16 -5.28
N GLU A 340 20.87 -2.64 -4.71
CA GLU A 340 19.55 -2.09 -4.93
C GLU A 340 18.87 -1.67 -3.64
N SER A 341 17.99 -0.65 -3.70
CA SER A 341 17.26 -0.13 -2.55
C SER A 341 15.88 -0.74 -2.40
N PHE A 342 15.61 -1.25 -1.21
CA PHE A 342 14.33 -1.84 -0.80
C PHE A 342 13.74 -1.11 0.39
N THR A 343 12.43 -1.24 0.56
CA THR A 343 11.69 -0.86 1.76
C THR A 343 11.38 -2.10 2.60
N VAL A 344 10.84 -1.93 3.79
CA VAL A 344 10.51 -3.04 4.70
C VAL A 344 9.22 -3.80 4.36
N ASP A 345 8.45 -3.32 3.38
CA ASP A 345 7.21 -3.95 2.91
C ASP A 345 7.20 -4.30 1.42
N GLY A 346 8.25 -3.94 0.69
CA GLY A 346 8.38 -4.22 -0.73
C GLY A 346 7.66 -3.22 -1.65
N SER A 347 7.10 -2.13 -1.10
CA SER A 347 6.49 -1.05 -1.88
C SER A 347 7.33 0.24 -1.79
N PHE A 348 7.52 0.94 -2.91
CA PHE A 348 8.32 2.15 -2.96
C PHE A 348 7.70 3.32 -2.20
N LEU A 349 8.46 4.40 -2.01
CA LEU A 349 8.00 5.64 -1.40
C LEU A 349 7.75 6.70 -2.47
N LEU A 350 6.55 7.29 -2.48
CA LEU A 350 6.17 8.35 -3.40
C LEU A 350 5.20 9.31 -2.73
N GLY A 351 5.63 10.55 -2.52
CA GLY A 351 4.76 11.58 -1.94
C GLY A 351 5.47 12.53 -0.97
N GLU A 352 4.72 13.45 -0.38
CA GLU A 352 5.24 14.42 0.59
C GLU A 352 5.42 13.77 1.97
N SER A 353 6.54 14.04 2.64
CA SER A 353 6.79 13.54 4.00
C SER A 353 5.79 14.12 5.02
N ALA A 354 5.57 13.39 6.12
CA ALA A 354 4.73 13.88 7.22
C ALA A 354 5.41 15.05 7.96
N GLU A 355 6.71 14.94 8.20
CA GLU A 355 7.49 15.78 9.11
C GLU A 355 7.86 17.13 8.51
N THR A 356 8.20 17.16 7.21
CA THR A 356 8.76 18.37 6.58
C THR A 356 7.99 18.76 5.33
N LYS A 357 7.23 19.84 5.41
CA LYS A 357 6.44 20.37 4.29
C LYS A 357 7.35 20.83 3.15
N GLY A 358 7.00 20.42 1.93
CA GLY A 358 7.80 20.69 0.72
C GLY A 358 8.91 19.68 0.48
N PHE A 359 9.06 18.65 1.33
CA PHE A 359 9.99 17.56 1.14
C PHE A 359 9.27 16.33 0.58
N PHE A 360 9.55 16.00 -0.67
CA PHE A 360 8.93 14.91 -1.41
C PHE A 360 9.90 13.75 -1.57
N LEU A 361 9.40 12.55 -1.42
CA LEU A 361 10.14 11.30 -1.51
C LEU A 361 9.78 10.56 -2.81
N GLY A 362 10.78 10.11 -3.54
CA GLY A 362 10.67 9.19 -4.66
C GLY A 362 11.85 8.21 -4.58
N CYS A 363 11.72 7.12 -3.81
CA CYS A 363 12.86 6.22 -3.54
C CYS A 363 12.41 4.83 -3.06
N GLY A 364 13.37 3.92 -2.84
CA GLY A 364 13.09 2.56 -2.37
C GLY A 364 12.34 1.75 -3.41
N MET A 365 12.80 1.72 -4.64
CA MET A 365 12.04 1.23 -5.79
C MET A 365 11.91 -0.31 -5.87
N ASN A 366 12.49 -1.06 -4.95
CA ASN A 366 12.30 -2.52 -4.82
C ASN A 366 12.43 -3.29 -6.15
N SER A 367 13.49 -3.02 -6.91
CA SER A 367 13.81 -3.64 -8.21
C SER A 367 12.79 -3.36 -9.34
N VAL A 368 11.77 -2.50 -9.13
CA VAL A 368 10.80 -2.12 -10.17
C VAL A 368 11.01 -0.71 -10.72
N GLY A 369 12.15 -0.07 -10.38
CA GLY A 369 12.39 1.34 -10.65
C GLY A 369 12.34 1.74 -12.12
N VAL A 370 12.91 0.96 -13.02
CA VAL A 370 12.92 1.29 -14.45
C VAL A 370 11.52 1.11 -15.07
N ALA A 371 10.81 0.05 -14.71
CA ALA A 371 9.45 -0.20 -15.19
C ALA A 371 8.46 0.87 -14.74
N THR A 372 8.57 1.30 -13.48
CA THR A 372 7.63 2.24 -12.85
C THR A 372 8.06 3.70 -12.99
N GLY A 373 9.36 3.94 -13.23
CA GLY A 373 10.00 5.26 -13.10
C GLY A 373 9.36 6.38 -13.91
N SER A 374 8.86 6.12 -15.11
CA SER A 374 8.17 7.12 -15.93
C SER A 374 6.87 7.57 -15.27
N GLY A 375 5.99 6.63 -14.92
CA GLY A 375 4.73 6.92 -14.25
C GLY A 375 4.90 7.44 -12.83
N ALA A 376 5.84 6.89 -12.06
CA ALA A 376 6.16 7.37 -10.71
C ALA A 376 6.70 8.80 -10.72
N GLY A 377 7.55 9.15 -11.70
CA GLY A 377 8.05 10.52 -11.85
C GLY A 377 6.94 11.50 -12.25
N MET A 378 6.00 11.06 -13.09
CA MET A 378 4.78 11.82 -13.41
C MET A 378 3.94 12.05 -12.16
N ALA A 379 3.68 11.01 -11.40
CA ALA A 379 2.88 11.09 -10.17
C ALA A 379 3.56 11.95 -9.09
N LEU A 380 4.89 11.88 -8.96
CA LEU A 380 5.64 12.71 -8.02
C LEU A 380 5.62 14.19 -8.44
N ALA A 381 5.80 14.49 -9.72
CA ALA A 381 5.69 15.85 -10.24
C ALA A 381 4.28 16.42 -10.02
N HIS A 382 3.23 15.63 -10.26
CA HIS A 382 1.85 16.01 -9.95
C HIS A 382 1.66 16.29 -8.45
N CYS A 383 2.21 15.42 -7.59
CA CYS A 383 2.14 15.60 -6.14
C CYS A 383 2.84 16.89 -5.69
N ILE A 384 4.00 17.24 -6.27
CA ILE A 384 4.73 18.48 -5.98
C ILE A 384 3.87 19.70 -6.35
N ILE A 385 3.21 19.68 -7.51
CA ILE A 385 2.43 20.81 -8.05
C ILE A 385 1.08 20.96 -7.35
N HIS A 386 0.37 19.85 -7.13
CA HIS A 386 -1.02 19.84 -6.68
C HIS A 386 -1.21 19.43 -5.22
N GLY A 387 -0.15 18.98 -4.54
CA GLY A 387 -0.20 18.52 -3.14
C GLY A 387 -0.70 17.09 -2.94
N ARG A 388 -1.06 16.39 -4.03
CA ARG A 388 -1.51 14.99 -4.02
C ARG A 388 -1.09 14.28 -5.32
N THR A 389 -1.06 12.96 -5.30
CA THR A 389 -0.87 12.12 -6.49
C THR A 389 -2.10 12.21 -7.42
N PRO A 390 -1.98 11.89 -8.72
CA PRO A 390 -3.11 11.95 -9.66
C PRO A 390 -4.15 10.83 -9.44
N MET A 391 -3.80 9.81 -8.69
CA MET A 391 -4.60 8.67 -8.26
C MET A 391 -4.21 8.29 -6.84
N ASP A 392 -5.04 7.57 -6.11
CA ASP A 392 -4.70 7.12 -4.76
C ASP A 392 -3.59 6.03 -4.80
N LEU A 393 -2.53 6.23 -4.04
CA LEU A 393 -1.36 5.34 -3.98
C LEU A 393 -0.99 5.04 -2.51
N PRO A 394 -1.91 4.44 -1.73
CA PRO A 394 -1.68 4.21 -0.30
C PRO A 394 -0.48 3.29 -0.06
N GLU A 395 -0.23 2.32 -0.96
CA GLU A 395 0.92 1.42 -0.88
C GLU A 395 2.27 2.14 -1.10
N ALA A 396 2.25 3.35 -1.70
CA ALA A 396 3.44 4.16 -1.92
C ALA A 396 3.54 5.36 -0.98
N ASP A 397 2.50 5.69 -0.19
CA ASP A 397 2.52 6.85 0.71
C ASP A 397 3.62 6.69 1.78
N PRO A 398 4.63 7.60 1.83
CA PRO A 398 5.70 7.52 2.82
C PRO A 398 5.19 7.62 4.28
N LYS A 399 4.01 8.17 4.50
CA LYS A 399 3.39 8.34 5.83
C LYS A 399 2.80 7.04 6.42
N ARG A 400 2.83 5.93 5.67
CA ARG A 400 2.33 4.63 6.13
C ARG A 400 3.22 3.95 7.19
N PHE A 401 4.47 4.37 7.33
CA PHE A 401 5.43 3.74 8.24
C PHE A 401 5.55 4.45 9.58
N PRO A 402 5.45 3.74 10.70
CA PRO A 402 5.87 4.24 12.00
C PRO A 402 7.40 4.27 12.09
N ASP A 403 7.94 5.12 12.95
CA ASP A 403 9.38 5.36 13.05
C ASP A 403 10.18 4.13 13.51
N GLU A 404 9.56 3.23 14.28
CA GLU A 404 10.15 1.97 14.75
C GLU A 404 10.60 1.07 13.60
N MET A 405 9.91 1.13 12.46
CA MET A 405 10.28 0.36 11.25
C MET A 405 11.46 0.97 10.50
N CYS A 406 11.92 2.17 10.85
CA CYS A 406 13.04 2.86 10.20
C CYS A 406 14.40 2.59 10.88
N SER A 407 14.45 1.79 11.96
CA SER A 407 15.71 1.48 12.65
C SER A 407 16.63 0.59 11.82
N ILE A 408 17.96 0.79 11.90
CA ILE A 408 18.96 0.01 11.14
C ILE A 408 18.77 -1.49 11.40
N LYS A 409 18.50 -1.88 12.62
CA LYS A 409 18.28 -3.29 12.99
C LYS A 409 17.12 -3.89 12.18
N VAL A 410 15.97 -3.22 12.18
CA VAL A 410 14.80 -3.67 11.42
C VAL A 410 15.10 -3.73 9.92
N LEU A 411 15.76 -2.71 9.39
CA LEU A 411 16.07 -2.62 7.96
C LEU A 411 17.01 -3.75 7.52
N SER A 412 18.09 -3.97 8.26
CA SER A 412 19.09 -4.99 7.92
C SER A 412 18.58 -6.43 8.04
N GLU A 413 17.59 -6.68 8.89
CA GLU A 413 16.94 -7.99 9.05
C GLU A 413 15.80 -8.20 8.05
N ARG A 414 14.95 -7.18 7.83
CA ARG A 414 13.72 -7.28 7.03
C ARG A 414 13.97 -7.21 5.53
N VAL A 415 14.88 -6.35 5.08
CA VAL A 415 15.11 -6.13 3.65
C VAL A 415 15.59 -7.39 2.91
N PRO A 416 16.49 -8.24 3.45
CA PRO A 416 16.79 -9.55 2.88
C PRO A 416 15.56 -10.46 2.70
N GLU A 417 14.65 -10.48 3.67
CA GLU A 417 13.40 -11.24 3.57
C GLU A 417 12.46 -10.64 2.50
N VAL A 418 12.40 -9.30 2.37
CA VAL A 418 11.60 -8.63 1.34
C VAL A 418 12.07 -9.02 -0.05
N LEU A 419 13.39 -9.02 -0.29
CA LEU A 419 13.97 -9.47 -1.56
C LEU A 419 13.59 -10.93 -1.82
N GLY A 420 13.81 -11.82 -0.86
CA GLY A 420 13.51 -13.24 -0.99
C GLY A 420 12.03 -13.54 -1.27
N LYS A 421 11.14 -12.74 -0.70
CA LYS A 421 9.68 -12.89 -0.90
C LYS A 421 9.16 -12.30 -2.22
N HIS A 422 10.00 -11.68 -3.03
CA HIS A 422 9.55 -11.05 -4.28
C HIS A 422 8.92 -12.05 -5.25
N TYR A 423 9.45 -13.27 -5.34
CA TYR A 423 8.93 -14.35 -6.17
C TYR A 423 8.11 -15.42 -5.42
N GLU A 424 8.01 -15.32 -4.09
CA GLU A 424 7.16 -16.24 -3.33
C GLU A 424 5.68 -16.09 -3.72
N ILE A 425 4.94 -17.19 -3.62
CA ILE A 425 3.48 -17.16 -3.77
C ILE A 425 2.88 -16.26 -2.68
N THR A 426 2.03 -15.34 -3.10
CA THR A 426 1.33 -14.42 -2.18
C THR A 426 0.09 -15.11 -1.61
N PHE A 427 0.31 -16.12 -0.75
CA PHE A 427 -0.79 -16.80 -0.07
C PHE A 427 -1.55 -15.86 0.88
N PRO A 428 -2.87 -16.05 1.04
CA PRO A 428 -3.61 -15.39 2.10
C PRO A 428 -3.05 -15.80 3.48
N GLY A 429 -2.95 -14.83 4.38
CA GLY A 429 -2.42 -15.06 5.73
C GLY A 429 -0.88 -15.15 5.82
N ARG A 430 -0.13 -15.06 4.73
CA ARG A 430 1.34 -15.03 4.74
C ARG A 430 1.86 -13.91 5.64
N GLN A 431 2.83 -14.22 6.50
CA GLN A 431 3.41 -13.29 7.46
C GLN A 431 4.90 -13.07 7.23
N TRP A 432 5.40 -11.93 7.70
CA TRP A 432 6.83 -11.67 7.82
C TRP A 432 7.41 -12.52 8.97
N LYS A 433 8.63 -13.02 8.79
CA LYS A 433 9.33 -13.84 9.80
C LYS A 433 10.34 -13.03 10.62
N THR A 434 10.98 -12.04 9.98
CA THR A 434 11.98 -11.17 10.63
C THR A 434 11.33 -9.98 11.33
N SER A 435 12.07 -9.32 12.19
CA SER A 435 11.69 -8.08 12.88
C SER A 435 10.27 -8.13 13.46
N ARG A 436 9.96 -9.25 14.15
CA ARG A 436 8.70 -9.48 14.88
C ARG A 436 8.75 -8.80 16.25
N GLY A 437 7.58 -8.51 16.81
CA GLY A 437 7.47 -7.95 18.16
C GLY A 437 7.93 -6.50 18.28
N LEU A 438 7.91 -5.71 17.20
CA LEU A 438 8.30 -4.29 17.24
C LEU A 438 7.33 -3.46 18.09
N ARG A 439 6.03 -3.70 17.90
CA ARG A 439 4.96 -3.09 18.67
C ARG A 439 3.97 -4.18 19.05
N GLU A 440 3.71 -4.32 20.32
CA GLU A 440 2.77 -5.31 20.83
C GLU A 440 1.60 -4.63 21.56
N SER A 441 0.40 -5.19 21.37
CA SER A 441 -0.74 -4.84 22.22
C SER A 441 -0.40 -5.10 23.70
N PRO A 442 -0.87 -4.27 24.65
CA PRO A 442 -0.68 -4.53 26.07
C PRO A 442 -1.29 -5.85 26.54
N LEU A 443 -2.09 -6.48 25.70
CA LEU A 443 -2.74 -7.78 25.92
C LEU A 443 -1.96 -8.94 25.28
N ALA A 444 -0.86 -8.70 24.56
CA ALA A 444 -0.17 -9.72 23.77
C ALA A 444 0.27 -10.93 24.63
N SER A 445 0.78 -10.70 25.83
CA SER A 445 1.17 -11.81 26.73
C SER A 445 -0.02 -12.64 27.21
N LEU A 446 -1.18 -12.03 27.44
CA LEU A 446 -2.42 -12.73 27.76
C LEU A 446 -2.90 -13.56 26.56
N TRP A 447 -2.89 -12.99 25.35
CA TRP A 447 -3.31 -13.71 24.15
C TRP A 447 -2.38 -14.88 23.81
N LYS A 448 -1.06 -14.77 24.07
CA LYS A 448 -0.11 -15.89 23.94
C LYS A 448 -0.49 -17.07 24.86
N GLN A 449 -0.96 -16.80 26.09
CA GLN A 449 -1.45 -17.84 27.00
C GLN A 449 -2.74 -18.51 26.51
N HIS A 450 -3.53 -17.80 25.71
CA HIS A 450 -4.73 -18.33 25.07
C HIS A 450 -4.47 -18.88 23.65
N HIS A 451 -3.22 -19.18 23.30
CA HIS A 451 -2.81 -19.75 22.00
C HIS A 451 -3.17 -18.88 20.81
N ALA A 452 -2.98 -17.56 20.90
CA ALA A 452 -3.16 -16.66 19.76
C ALA A 452 -2.06 -16.86 18.72
N HIS A 453 -2.47 -16.92 17.46
CA HIS A 453 -1.59 -16.78 16.31
C HIS A 453 -1.51 -15.32 15.92
N PHE A 454 -0.29 -14.77 15.87
CA PHE A 454 -0.08 -13.34 15.60
C PHE A 454 0.34 -13.08 14.17
N GLY A 455 -0.19 -11.99 13.62
CA GLY A 455 0.29 -11.39 12.38
C GLY A 455 0.77 -9.97 12.59
N GLN A 456 1.81 -9.58 11.84
CA GLN A 456 2.34 -8.24 11.89
C GLN A 456 1.67 -7.34 10.85
N PHE A 457 1.25 -6.13 11.27
CA PHE A 457 0.76 -5.09 10.39
C PHE A 457 1.36 -3.73 10.77
N TYR A 458 2.22 -3.18 9.93
CA TYR A 458 2.98 -1.95 10.19
C TYR A 458 3.63 -1.91 11.58
N GLY A 459 4.35 -2.98 11.90
CA GLY A 459 5.07 -3.14 13.17
C GLY A 459 4.24 -3.70 14.33
N TRP A 460 2.90 -3.58 14.29
CA TRP A 460 2.01 -4.11 15.31
C TRP A 460 1.77 -5.62 15.18
N GLU A 461 1.96 -6.35 16.27
CA GLU A 461 1.52 -7.74 16.40
C GLU A 461 0.05 -7.78 16.81
N ARG A 462 -0.78 -8.47 16.02
CA ARG A 462 -2.22 -8.58 16.24
C ARG A 462 -2.65 -10.04 16.28
N PRO A 463 -3.51 -10.48 17.23
CA PRO A 463 -4.04 -11.83 17.22
C PRO A 463 -4.93 -12.03 15.99
N LEU A 464 -4.53 -12.94 15.10
CA LEU A 464 -5.29 -13.27 13.89
C LEU A 464 -6.43 -14.22 14.19
N TYR A 465 -6.14 -15.27 14.96
CA TYR A 465 -7.07 -16.29 15.45
C TYR A 465 -6.48 -17.01 16.66
N PHE A 466 -7.29 -17.81 17.34
CA PHE A 466 -6.89 -18.61 18.51
C PHE A 466 -7.00 -20.10 18.22
N GLY A 467 -5.93 -20.86 18.46
CA GLY A 467 -5.90 -22.31 18.23
C GLY A 467 -4.57 -22.93 18.65
N SER A 468 -4.60 -24.23 18.96
CA SER A 468 -3.44 -24.98 19.47
C SER A 468 -2.53 -25.55 18.37
N HIS A 469 -2.75 -25.20 17.11
CA HIS A 469 -1.94 -25.71 15.99
C HIS A 469 -0.62 -24.92 15.87
N GLY A 470 0.39 -25.53 15.22
CA GLY A 470 1.65 -24.88 14.88
C GLY A 470 1.51 -23.78 13.82
N GLU A 471 2.58 -23.45 13.10
CA GLU A 471 2.47 -22.55 11.93
C GLU A 471 1.58 -23.23 10.88
N PRO A 472 0.54 -22.54 10.38
CA PRO A 472 -0.39 -23.15 9.43
C PRO A 472 0.25 -23.30 8.05
N GLU A 473 -0.10 -24.40 7.35
CA GLU A 473 0.20 -24.51 5.93
C GLU A 473 -0.61 -23.46 5.13
N LEU A 474 0.09 -22.74 4.26
CA LEU A 474 -0.51 -21.70 3.45
C LEU A 474 -1.03 -22.27 2.13
N THR A 475 -2.27 -21.94 1.76
CA THR A 475 -2.94 -22.45 0.57
C THR A 475 -3.95 -21.42 0.04
N PHE A 476 -4.33 -21.53 -1.24
CA PHE A 476 -5.49 -20.81 -1.80
C PHE A 476 -6.83 -21.52 -1.55
N ASN A 477 -6.81 -22.71 -0.99
CA ASN A 477 -7.98 -23.44 -0.55
C ASN A 477 -8.43 -22.99 0.85
N ARG A 478 -9.33 -23.74 1.50
CA ARG A 478 -9.69 -23.49 2.89
C ARG A 478 -8.47 -23.65 3.79
N PRO A 479 -8.09 -22.61 4.57
CA PRO A 479 -6.93 -22.65 5.41
C PRO A 479 -7.17 -23.49 6.68
N GLU A 480 -6.10 -23.95 7.32
CA GLU A 480 -6.17 -24.75 8.56
C GLU A 480 -6.88 -24.02 9.71
N TRP A 481 -6.84 -22.69 9.73
CA TRP A 481 -7.56 -21.89 10.75
C TRP A 481 -9.06 -21.74 10.51
N PHE A 482 -9.60 -22.28 9.42
CA PHE A 482 -11.01 -22.11 9.04
C PHE A 482 -11.98 -22.51 10.16
N GLU A 483 -11.80 -23.68 10.76
CA GLU A 483 -12.65 -24.17 11.83
C GLU A 483 -12.47 -23.38 13.15
N ALA A 484 -11.25 -22.94 13.45
CA ALA A 484 -10.96 -22.12 14.63
C ALA A 484 -11.67 -20.75 14.53
N VAL A 485 -11.53 -20.08 13.41
CA VAL A 485 -12.22 -18.80 13.13
C VAL A 485 -13.74 -18.97 13.17
N GLY A 486 -14.26 -20.06 12.63
CA GLY A 486 -15.70 -20.36 12.70
C GLY A 486 -16.22 -20.48 14.12
N LYS A 487 -15.47 -21.15 15.01
CA LYS A 487 -15.80 -21.26 16.44
C LYS A 487 -15.80 -19.88 17.13
N GLU A 488 -14.83 -19.02 16.82
CA GLU A 488 -14.77 -17.66 17.36
C GLU A 488 -15.97 -16.81 16.93
N VAL A 489 -16.35 -16.86 15.64
CA VAL A 489 -17.54 -16.16 15.11
C VAL A 489 -18.79 -16.66 15.78
N LEU A 490 -18.98 -17.99 15.89
CA LEU A 490 -20.16 -18.57 16.53
C LEU A 490 -20.18 -18.32 18.04
N GLN A 491 -19.03 -18.20 18.70
CA GLN A 491 -18.92 -17.77 20.09
C GLN A 491 -19.42 -16.34 20.27
N ALA A 492 -18.96 -15.40 19.42
CA ALA A 492 -19.44 -14.02 19.43
C ALA A 492 -20.94 -13.92 19.09
N HIS A 493 -21.43 -14.78 18.19
CA HIS A 493 -22.82 -14.80 17.76
C HIS A 493 -23.78 -15.35 18.81
N ASN A 494 -23.41 -16.43 19.52
CA ASN A 494 -24.30 -17.16 20.42
C ASN A 494 -24.09 -16.80 21.90
N GLN A 495 -22.92 -16.28 22.27
CA GLN A 495 -22.53 -15.98 23.65
C GLN A 495 -21.88 -14.60 23.75
N ALA A 496 -20.57 -14.54 24.01
CA ALA A 496 -19.80 -13.30 23.97
C ALA A 496 -18.33 -13.58 23.60
N ALA A 497 -17.75 -12.67 22.82
CA ALA A 497 -16.35 -12.69 22.48
C ALA A 497 -15.67 -11.37 22.84
N LEU A 498 -14.34 -11.44 23.05
CA LEU A 498 -13.48 -10.29 23.35
C LEU A 498 -12.46 -10.14 22.22
N PHE A 499 -12.53 -9.03 21.50
CA PHE A 499 -11.63 -8.67 20.39
C PHE A 499 -10.64 -7.61 20.85
N ASP A 500 -9.35 -7.83 20.60
CA ASP A 500 -8.31 -6.82 20.87
C ASP A 500 -8.27 -5.78 19.77
N GLN A 501 -8.64 -4.57 20.09
CA GLN A 501 -8.62 -3.39 19.22
C GLN A 501 -7.57 -2.36 19.69
N SER A 502 -6.66 -2.75 20.58
CA SER A 502 -5.67 -1.83 21.16
C SER A 502 -4.72 -1.23 20.12
N THR A 503 -4.60 -1.85 18.94
CA THR A 503 -3.74 -1.37 17.86
C THR A 503 -4.37 -0.30 16.97
N LEU A 504 -5.68 -0.02 17.11
CA LEU A 504 -6.31 1.13 16.44
C LEU A 504 -5.64 2.42 16.89
N GLY A 505 -5.41 3.34 15.95
CA GLY A 505 -4.88 4.66 16.26
C GLY A 505 -5.83 5.45 17.15
N LYS A 506 -5.28 6.14 18.15
CA LYS A 506 -6.03 6.98 19.08
C LYS A 506 -5.37 8.36 19.16
N ILE A 507 -6.08 9.38 18.69
CA ILE A 507 -5.59 10.74 18.66
C ILE A 507 -6.47 11.57 19.57
N ARG A 508 -5.86 12.26 20.54
CA ARG A 508 -6.53 13.23 21.38
C ARG A 508 -6.47 14.60 20.71
N VAL A 509 -7.62 15.24 20.56
CA VAL A 509 -7.78 16.57 19.95
C VAL A 509 -8.32 17.51 21.02
N GLU A 510 -7.53 18.52 21.40
CA GLU A 510 -7.81 19.43 22.51
C GLU A 510 -7.66 20.90 22.10
N GLY A 511 -8.33 21.76 22.81
CA GLY A 511 -8.22 23.20 22.66
C GLY A 511 -9.57 23.86 22.39
N LYS A 512 -9.63 25.17 22.61
CA LYS A 512 -10.89 25.94 22.51
C LYS A 512 -11.52 25.92 21.11
N ASP A 513 -10.71 25.67 20.06
CA ASP A 513 -11.15 25.66 18.67
C ASP A 513 -11.30 24.22 18.11
N CYS A 514 -11.17 23.16 18.95
CA CYS A 514 -11.21 21.77 18.49
C CYS A 514 -12.57 21.40 17.88
N GLU A 515 -13.69 21.87 18.41
CA GLU A 515 -15.02 21.64 17.83
C GLU A 515 -15.14 22.28 16.45
N SER A 516 -14.81 23.57 16.31
CA SER A 516 -14.89 24.28 15.03
C SER A 516 -13.96 23.70 13.97
N PHE A 517 -12.76 23.28 14.37
CA PHE A 517 -11.82 22.57 13.51
C PHE A 517 -12.44 21.25 13.00
N LEU A 518 -12.90 20.39 13.92
CA LEU A 518 -13.51 19.11 13.54
C LEU A 518 -14.80 19.29 12.72
N GLN A 519 -15.60 20.33 13.01
CA GLN A 519 -16.76 20.68 12.18
C GLN A 519 -16.36 20.99 10.74
N ARG A 520 -15.19 21.63 10.50
CA ARG A 520 -14.71 21.98 9.16
C ARG A 520 -14.13 20.79 8.41
N VAL A 521 -13.44 19.87 9.09
CA VAL A 521 -12.72 18.77 8.43
C VAL A 521 -13.53 17.47 8.34
N CYS A 522 -14.53 17.26 9.19
CA CYS A 522 -15.38 16.06 9.19
C CYS A 522 -16.69 16.30 8.44
N THR A 523 -17.25 15.28 7.82
CA THR A 523 -18.54 15.40 7.09
C THR A 523 -19.75 15.41 8.03
N ASN A 524 -19.69 14.69 9.16
CA ASN A 524 -20.78 14.60 10.13
C ASN A 524 -20.76 15.78 11.11
N ARG A 525 -21.88 15.97 11.80
CA ARG A 525 -22.05 16.99 12.83
C ARG A 525 -21.22 16.65 14.07
N MET A 526 -20.24 17.49 14.41
CA MET A 526 -19.33 17.30 15.55
C MET A 526 -19.77 18.04 16.82
N ASN A 527 -20.62 19.08 16.74
CA ASN A 527 -21.14 19.87 17.85
C ASN A 527 -22.27 19.19 18.63
N ARG A 528 -22.11 17.89 18.95
CA ARG A 528 -23.02 17.12 19.80
C ARG A 528 -22.60 17.24 21.25
N SER A 529 -23.50 16.94 22.20
CA SER A 529 -23.17 17.02 23.64
C SER A 529 -22.01 16.09 24.03
N PRO A 530 -21.22 16.43 25.05
CA PRO A 530 -20.30 15.48 25.69
C PRO A 530 -21.01 14.16 26.04
N GLY A 531 -20.33 13.04 25.87
CA GLY A 531 -20.91 11.68 25.94
C GLY A 531 -21.35 11.09 24.58
N SER A 532 -21.32 11.89 23.52
CA SER A 532 -21.63 11.41 22.15
C SER A 532 -20.45 10.69 21.52
N VAL A 533 -20.76 9.64 20.73
CA VAL A 533 -19.87 8.98 19.79
C VAL A 533 -20.30 9.35 18.38
N ILE A 534 -19.38 9.68 17.49
CA ILE A 534 -19.67 10.17 16.15
C ILE A 534 -18.79 9.43 15.15
N TYR A 535 -19.40 8.65 14.27
CA TYR A 535 -18.70 8.13 13.08
C TYR A 535 -18.77 9.17 11.98
N THR A 536 -17.66 9.44 11.31
CA THR A 536 -17.58 10.44 10.26
C THR A 536 -16.47 10.16 9.25
N PRO A 537 -16.76 10.25 7.96
CA PRO A 537 -15.76 10.46 6.92
C PRO A 537 -15.02 11.79 7.09
N VAL A 538 -13.78 11.80 6.65
CA VAL A 538 -12.95 12.99 6.40
C VAL A 538 -12.58 12.95 4.92
N LEU A 539 -12.86 14.03 4.19
CA LEU A 539 -12.69 14.04 2.74
C LEU A 539 -11.54 14.97 2.33
N ASN A 540 -11.00 14.67 1.17
CA ASN A 540 -10.14 15.58 0.43
C ASN A 540 -10.97 16.57 -0.41
N GLU A 541 -10.32 17.49 -1.10
CA GLU A 541 -10.99 18.53 -1.90
C GLU A 541 -11.77 17.99 -3.10
N THR A 542 -11.58 16.73 -3.49
CA THR A 542 -12.32 16.08 -4.58
C THR A 542 -13.56 15.32 -4.11
N GLY A 543 -13.87 15.37 -2.82
CA GLY A 543 -15.06 14.72 -2.26
C GLY A 543 -14.91 13.22 -2.04
N THR A 544 -13.68 12.68 -2.13
CA THR A 544 -13.34 11.29 -1.85
C THR A 544 -12.66 11.14 -0.48
N PHE A 545 -12.52 9.91 0.02
CA PHE A 545 -12.01 9.71 1.37
C PHE A 545 -10.53 10.13 1.49
N GLU A 546 -10.23 10.91 2.51
CA GLU A 546 -8.88 11.04 3.08
C GLU A 546 -8.68 9.99 4.19
N THR A 547 -9.68 9.89 5.08
CA THR A 547 -9.76 8.87 6.13
C THR A 547 -11.21 8.76 6.65
N ASP A 548 -11.46 7.80 7.53
CA ASP A 548 -12.67 7.76 8.37
C ASP A 548 -12.27 7.67 9.85
N LEU A 549 -13.15 8.10 10.72
CA LEU A 549 -12.87 8.06 12.14
C LEU A 549 -14.13 7.91 13.02
N VAL A 550 -13.91 7.42 14.23
CA VAL A 550 -14.90 7.44 15.32
C VAL A 550 -14.42 8.46 16.36
N ALA A 551 -15.22 9.49 16.63
CA ALA A 551 -14.90 10.53 17.60
C ALA A 551 -15.75 10.38 18.86
N LEU A 552 -15.13 10.38 20.04
CA LEU A 552 -15.77 10.49 21.33
C LEU A 552 -15.65 11.94 21.81
N ARG A 553 -16.77 12.63 22.01
CA ARG A 553 -16.75 13.95 22.63
C ARG A 553 -16.64 13.83 24.14
N LEU A 554 -15.44 14.09 24.67
CA LEU A 554 -15.15 13.95 26.12
C LEU A 554 -15.59 15.18 26.91
N SER A 555 -15.43 16.37 26.33
CA SER A 555 -15.85 17.66 26.87
C SER A 555 -16.07 18.66 25.72
N ASP A 556 -16.34 19.92 26.05
CA ASP A 556 -16.48 20.98 25.03
C ASP A 556 -15.16 21.28 24.31
N GLU A 557 -14.02 21.05 24.94
CA GLU A 557 -12.68 21.33 24.41
C GLU A 557 -11.82 20.08 24.22
N CYS A 558 -12.42 18.86 24.17
CA CYS A 558 -11.65 17.63 24.06
C CYS A 558 -12.43 16.52 23.34
N PHE A 559 -11.79 15.95 22.34
CA PHE A 559 -12.22 14.74 21.64
C PHE A 559 -11.13 13.66 21.70
N LEU A 560 -11.56 12.40 21.74
CA LEU A 560 -10.71 11.24 21.48
C LEU A 560 -11.18 10.61 20.17
N ILE A 561 -10.32 10.60 19.16
CA ILE A 561 -10.66 10.03 17.85
C ILE A 561 -9.91 8.72 17.60
N PHE A 562 -10.61 7.76 17.02
CA PHE A 562 -10.08 6.47 16.60
C PHE A 562 -9.93 6.45 15.09
N VAL A 563 -8.77 6.02 14.62
CA VAL A 563 -8.41 5.89 13.21
C VAL A 563 -7.78 4.50 12.93
N GLY A 564 -7.56 4.18 11.67
CA GLY A 564 -6.92 2.91 11.29
C GLY A 564 -5.54 2.71 11.92
N THR A 565 -5.14 1.47 12.15
CA THR A 565 -3.86 1.09 12.79
C THR A 565 -2.63 1.71 12.09
N SER A 566 -2.63 1.79 10.76
CA SER A 566 -1.53 2.36 9.95
C SER A 566 -1.74 3.83 9.61
N SER A 567 -2.88 4.45 9.99
CA SER A 567 -3.25 5.79 9.52
C SER A 567 -2.75 6.92 10.40
N VAL A 568 -2.35 6.66 11.64
CA VAL A 568 -2.06 7.69 12.66
C VAL A 568 -1.12 8.78 12.15
N LYS A 569 0.03 8.41 11.58
CA LYS A 569 1.04 9.37 11.09
C LYS A 569 0.50 10.19 9.91
N ARG A 570 -0.21 9.53 8.99
CA ARG A 570 -0.85 10.17 7.83
C ARG A 570 -1.94 11.16 8.28
N ASP A 571 -2.83 10.71 9.14
CA ASP A 571 -3.99 11.47 9.57
C ASP A 571 -3.57 12.67 10.44
N LEU A 572 -2.60 12.48 11.34
CA LEU A 572 -1.99 13.60 12.10
C LEU A 572 -1.35 14.64 11.19
N ALA A 573 -0.56 14.21 10.20
CA ALA A 573 0.06 15.12 9.24
C ALA A 573 -1.00 15.88 8.43
N TRP A 574 -2.10 15.22 8.06
CA TRP A 574 -3.20 15.84 7.34
C TRP A 574 -3.93 16.87 8.23
N PHE A 575 -4.33 16.51 9.45
CA PHE A 575 -5.00 17.43 10.38
C PHE A 575 -4.15 18.66 10.68
N GLN A 576 -2.86 18.49 10.95
CA GLN A 576 -1.94 19.61 11.20
C GLN A 576 -1.86 20.57 9.99
N ARG A 577 -1.97 20.07 8.78
CA ARG A 577 -1.96 20.89 7.56
C ARG A 577 -3.25 21.65 7.33
N GLN A 578 -4.35 21.19 7.92
CA GLN A 578 -5.65 21.87 7.86
C GLN A 578 -5.83 22.99 8.91
N LEU A 579 -4.91 23.15 9.85
CA LEU A 579 -4.97 24.23 10.83
C LEU A 579 -4.89 25.60 10.15
N LEU A 580 -5.80 26.48 10.56
CA LEU A 580 -5.78 27.89 10.14
C LEU A 580 -4.87 28.70 11.09
N PRO A 581 -4.28 29.81 10.60
CA PRO A 581 -3.47 30.67 11.46
C PRO A 581 -4.23 31.16 12.70
N GLY A 582 -3.70 30.86 13.88
CA GLY A 582 -4.25 31.31 15.16
C GLY A 582 -5.25 30.34 15.80
N GLU A 583 -5.64 29.25 15.13
CA GLU A 583 -6.46 28.20 15.76
C GLU A 583 -5.71 27.53 16.92
N GLN A 584 -6.39 27.39 18.04
CA GLN A 584 -5.87 26.73 19.24
C GLN A 584 -6.40 25.30 19.29
N VAL A 585 -5.77 24.43 18.51
CA VAL A 585 -6.07 22.99 18.45
C VAL A 585 -4.75 22.22 18.58
N PHE A 586 -4.73 21.24 19.46
CA PHE A 586 -3.56 20.42 19.77
C PHE A 586 -3.91 18.96 19.54
N PHE A 587 -3.00 18.24 18.90
CA PHE A 587 -3.12 16.81 18.62
C PHE A 587 -2.07 16.04 19.39
N SER A 588 -2.48 14.95 20.04
CA SER A 588 -1.58 14.03 20.73
C SER A 588 -1.90 12.60 20.33
N ASP A 589 -0.91 11.85 19.82
CA ASP A 589 -1.03 10.40 19.67
C ASP A 589 -0.99 9.74 21.05
N VAL A 590 -2.10 9.13 21.45
CA VAL A 590 -2.27 8.40 22.71
C VAL A 590 -2.48 6.90 22.48
N THR A 591 -2.16 6.40 21.27
CA THR A 591 -2.36 5.00 20.88
C THR A 591 -1.73 4.05 21.87
N GLU A 592 -0.50 4.28 22.27
CA GLU A 592 0.24 3.40 23.16
C GLU A 592 -0.05 3.61 24.66
N SER A 593 -0.80 4.66 25.01
CA SER A 593 -1.20 4.92 26.38
C SER A 593 -2.50 4.20 26.76
N LEU A 594 -3.33 3.87 25.78
CA LEU A 594 -4.66 3.30 25.97
C LEU A 594 -4.78 1.91 25.33
N ALA A 595 -5.40 0.99 26.05
CA ALA A 595 -5.88 -0.28 25.49
C ALA A 595 -7.37 -0.16 25.11
N THR A 596 -7.79 -0.95 24.15
CA THR A 596 -9.19 -1.03 23.72
C THR A 596 -9.55 -2.48 23.42
N VAL A 597 -10.67 -2.96 23.97
CA VAL A 597 -11.23 -4.26 23.62
C VAL A 597 -12.71 -4.10 23.27
N ALA A 598 -13.20 -4.89 22.31
CA ALA A 598 -14.63 -4.99 22.05
C ALA A 598 -15.17 -6.25 22.72
N LEU A 599 -16.11 -6.07 23.65
CA LEU A 599 -16.94 -7.13 24.23
C LEU A 599 -18.23 -7.21 23.42
N ALA A 600 -18.41 -8.27 22.63
CA ALA A 600 -19.50 -8.40 21.68
C ALA A 600 -20.20 -9.75 21.76
N GLY A 601 -21.52 -9.74 21.71
CA GLY A 601 -22.40 -10.89 21.69
C GLY A 601 -23.60 -10.77 22.65
N PRO A 602 -24.61 -11.65 22.58
CA PRO A 602 -25.85 -11.55 23.38
C PRO A 602 -25.60 -11.62 24.88
N GLU A 603 -24.54 -12.30 25.33
CA GLU A 603 -24.17 -12.43 26.75
C GLU A 603 -23.35 -11.20 27.26
N SER A 604 -22.98 -10.27 26.40
CA SER A 604 -22.14 -9.11 26.78
C SER A 604 -22.77 -8.27 27.89
N GLY A 605 -24.10 -8.14 27.89
CA GLY A 605 -24.85 -7.43 28.94
C GLY A 605 -24.77 -8.11 30.30
N ARG A 606 -24.92 -9.44 30.36
CA ARG A 606 -24.75 -10.21 31.58
C ARG A 606 -23.32 -10.05 32.13
N ILE A 607 -22.32 -10.23 31.25
CA ILE A 607 -20.91 -10.09 31.64
C ILE A 607 -20.63 -8.69 32.18
N ALA A 608 -21.10 -7.62 31.50
CA ALA A 608 -20.92 -6.25 31.96
C ALA A 608 -21.50 -6.02 33.37
N SER A 609 -22.69 -6.57 33.64
CA SER A 609 -23.30 -6.49 34.99
C SER A 609 -22.50 -7.25 36.05
N GLU A 610 -22.03 -8.44 35.73
CA GLU A 610 -21.26 -9.30 36.64
C GLU A 610 -19.91 -8.68 37.04
N VAL A 611 -19.27 -7.95 36.13
CA VAL A 611 -17.98 -7.26 36.41
C VAL A 611 -18.13 -5.85 36.99
N GLY A 612 -19.35 -5.39 37.28
CA GLY A 612 -19.66 -4.14 37.92
C GLY A 612 -19.94 -2.96 36.99
N ALA A 613 -20.08 -3.19 35.68
CA ALA A 613 -20.26 -2.15 34.67
C ALA A 613 -21.72 -2.01 34.18
N SER A 614 -22.70 -2.07 35.11
CA SER A 614 -24.14 -2.01 34.78
C SER A 614 -24.59 -0.71 34.12
N GLU A 615 -23.86 0.39 34.29
CA GLU A 615 -24.14 1.68 33.66
C GLU A 615 -24.08 1.63 32.12
N LEU A 616 -23.32 0.69 31.57
CA LEU A 616 -23.23 0.49 30.13
C LEU A 616 -24.58 0.17 29.49
N HIS A 617 -25.50 -0.46 30.20
CA HIS A 617 -26.86 -0.75 29.72
C HIS A 617 -27.72 0.48 29.45
N GLN A 618 -27.39 1.61 30.11
CA GLN A 618 -28.12 2.87 29.95
C GLN A 618 -27.73 3.62 28.68
N LEU A 619 -26.59 3.26 28.06
CA LEU A 619 -26.09 3.89 26.85
C LEU A 619 -27.02 3.58 25.66
N LYS A 620 -27.39 4.63 24.95
CA LYS A 620 -27.97 4.50 23.61
C LYS A 620 -26.83 4.25 22.60
N TYR A 621 -27.18 3.69 21.46
CA TYR A 621 -26.23 3.52 20.37
C TYR A 621 -25.61 4.87 19.99
N PHE A 622 -24.31 4.93 19.78
CA PHE A 622 -23.49 6.14 19.62
C PHE A 622 -23.41 7.04 20.87
N GLN A 623 -23.36 6.44 22.05
CA GLN A 623 -23.01 7.13 23.30
C GLN A 623 -21.86 6.44 24.01
N HIS A 624 -21.18 7.19 24.89
CA HIS A 624 -20.15 6.66 25.79
C HIS A 624 -20.35 7.15 27.21
N THR A 625 -19.86 6.38 28.17
CA THR A 625 -19.80 6.75 29.59
C THR A 625 -18.54 6.17 30.23
N THR A 626 -18.18 6.65 31.40
CA THR A 626 -17.16 6.05 32.27
C THR A 626 -17.85 5.16 33.29
N THR A 627 -17.32 3.96 33.49
CA THR A 627 -17.77 2.98 34.49
C THR A 627 -16.54 2.30 35.09
N GLU A 628 -16.72 1.26 35.90
CA GLU A 628 -15.63 0.45 36.46
C GLU A 628 -15.81 -1.01 36.07
N ILE A 629 -14.69 -1.69 35.81
CA ILE A 629 -14.63 -3.14 35.63
C ILE A 629 -13.62 -3.70 36.63
N GLY A 630 -14.10 -4.51 37.57
CA GLY A 630 -13.26 -5.02 38.66
C GLY A 630 -12.57 -3.92 39.47
N GLY A 631 -13.23 -2.77 39.67
CA GLY A 631 -12.71 -1.58 40.38
C GLY A 631 -11.68 -0.76 39.55
N ILE A 632 -11.60 -0.95 38.23
CA ILE A 632 -10.74 -0.20 37.33
C ILE A 632 -11.59 0.72 36.48
N PRO A 633 -11.27 2.02 36.40
CA PRO A 633 -11.98 2.96 35.52
C PRO A 633 -11.86 2.54 34.05
N VAL A 634 -13.00 2.44 33.38
CA VAL A 634 -13.12 2.06 31.98
C VAL A 634 -14.12 3.00 31.30
N ARG A 635 -13.82 3.45 30.10
CA ARG A 635 -14.78 4.15 29.26
C ARG A 635 -15.38 3.17 28.28
N GLY A 636 -16.70 2.95 28.37
CA GLY A 636 -17.43 2.14 27.42
C GLY A 636 -18.14 3.01 26.40
N MET A 637 -18.01 2.66 25.12
CA MET A 637 -18.80 3.27 24.05
C MET A 637 -19.68 2.19 23.39
N ARG A 638 -20.95 2.55 23.13
CA ARG A 638 -21.91 1.63 22.52
C ARG A 638 -21.87 1.75 21.01
N VAL A 639 -21.01 0.94 20.41
CA VAL A 639 -20.82 0.76 18.98
C VAL A 639 -20.56 -0.72 18.70
N SER A 640 -20.65 -1.14 17.45
CA SER A 640 -20.35 -2.52 17.10
C SER A 640 -19.76 -2.58 15.68
N PHE A 641 -18.57 -3.11 15.55
CA PHE A 641 -17.92 -3.39 14.26
C PHE A 641 -18.18 -4.82 13.77
N VAL A 642 -18.62 -5.72 14.63
CA VAL A 642 -18.94 -7.11 14.32
C VAL A 642 -20.44 -7.37 14.14
N GLY A 643 -21.29 -6.36 14.40
CA GLY A 643 -22.73 -6.45 14.23
C GLY A 643 -23.48 -7.25 15.30
N GLU A 644 -22.88 -7.47 16.44
CA GLU A 644 -23.47 -8.03 17.65
C GLU A 644 -23.64 -6.94 18.73
N ALA A 645 -24.53 -7.16 19.70
CA ALA A 645 -24.66 -6.25 20.85
C ALA A 645 -23.37 -6.21 21.68
N GLY A 646 -23.07 -5.07 22.29
CA GLY A 646 -21.91 -4.92 23.16
C GLY A 646 -21.34 -3.52 23.19
N TRP A 647 -20.11 -3.43 23.62
CA TRP A 647 -19.40 -2.17 23.82
C TRP A 647 -17.93 -2.31 23.45
N GLU A 648 -17.32 -1.21 22.99
CA GLU A 648 -15.88 -1.06 22.97
C GLU A 648 -15.42 -0.37 24.26
N LEU A 649 -14.47 -0.98 24.94
CA LEU A 649 -14.03 -0.64 26.29
C LEU A 649 -12.61 -0.09 26.23
N ILE A 650 -12.42 1.15 26.68
CA ILE A 650 -11.17 1.92 26.60
C ILE A 650 -10.67 2.13 28.03
N PHE A 651 -9.40 1.83 28.27
CA PHE A 651 -8.76 1.93 29.59
C PHE A 651 -7.26 2.13 29.47
N GLU A 652 -6.63 2.52 30.57
CA GLU A 652 -5.19 2.73 30.65
C GLU A 652 -4.40 1.45 30.37
N LYS A 653 -3.33 1.55 29.57
CA LYS A 653 -2.45 0.43 29.17
C LYS A 653 -2.03 -0.44 30.35
N GLY A 654 -1.63 0.16 31.48
CA GLY A 654 -1.15 -0.54 32.66
C GLY A 654 -2.19 -1.44 33.35
N GLN A 655 -3.49 -1.28 33.01
CA GLN A 655 -4.60 -2.06 33.56
C GLN A 655 -5.13 -3.12 32.58
N ALA A 656 -4.57 -3.17 31.40
CA ALA A 656 -5.15 -3.93 30.28
C ALA A 656 -5.34 -5.42 30.58
N GLN A 657 -4.33 -6.10 31.11
CA GLN A 657 -4.41 -7.51 31.41
C GLN A 657 -5.45 -7.82 32.49
N LYS A 658 -5.54 -6.98 33.54
CA LYS A 658 -6.51 -7.19 34.62
C LYS A 658 -7.95 -6.99 34.12
N VAL A 659 -8.21 -5.97 33.31
CA VAL A 659 -9.54 -5.74 32.74
C VAL A 659 -9.94 -6.91 31.81
N ALA A 660 -9.07 -7.27 30.88
CA ALA A 660 -9.35 -8.37 29.96
C ALA A 660 -9.53 -9.70 30.68
N GLN A 661 -8.70 -10.03 31.68
CA GLN A 661 -8.83 -11.24 32.48
C GLN A 661 -10.16 -11.26 33.25
N THR A 662 -10.57 -10.16 33.83
CA THR A 662 -11.87 -10.04 34.53
C THR A 662 -13.04 -10.35 33.59
N LEU A 663 -12.99 -9.88 32.34
CA LEU A 663 -14.02 -10.17 31.33
C LEU A 663 -14.00 -11.65 30.89
N LEU A 664 -12.81 -12.24 30.75
CA LEU A 664 -12.65 -13.67 30.43
C LEU A 664 -13.18 -14.56 31.55
N ASP A 665 -12.87 -14.24 32.79
CA ASP A 665 -13.35 -14.97 33.99
C ASP A 665 -14.88 -14.91 34.10
N ALA A 666 -15.50 -13.81 33.69
CA ALA A 666 -16.97 -13.66 33.62
C ALA A 666 -17.61 -14.37 32.41
N GLY A 667 -16.82 -15.04 31.57
CA GLY A 667 -17.30 -15.93 30.51
C GLY A 667 -17.10 -15.46 29.07
N ALA A 668 -16.52 -14.28 28.83
CA ALA A 668 -16.10 -13.89 27.48
C ALA A 668 -15.03 -14.86 26.97
N LYS A 669 -14.94 -15.04 25.65
CA LYS A 669 -13.87 -15.84 25.01
C LYS A 669 -13.07 -14.95 24.05
N PRO A 670 -11.77 -15.18 23.90
CA PRO A 670 -10.98 -14.41 22.94
C PRO A 670 -11.41 -14.74 21.52
N ALA A 671 -11.37 -13.72 20.64
CA ALA A 671 -11.56 -13.87 19.21
C ALA A 671 -10.60 -12.95 18.45
N GLY A 672 -10.10 -13.41 17.31
CA GLY A 672 -9.08 -12.75 16.53
C GLY A 672 -9.61 -11.91 15.38
N LEU A 673 -8.67 -11.30 14.68
CA LEU A 673 -8.94 -10.40 13.58
C LEU A 673 -9.66 -11.09 12.41
N PHE A 674 -9.40 -12.39 12.15
CA PHE A 674 -10.05 -13.11 11.07
C PHE A 674 -11.56 -13.31 11.34
N ALA A 675 -11.92 -13.59 12.59
CA ALA A 675 -13.32 -13.64 13.01
C ALA A 675 -13.98 -12.24 12.89
N GLN A 676 -13.31 -11.21 13.39
CA GLN A 676 -13.79 -9.82 13.25
C GLN A 676 -14.00 -9.43 11.78
N SER A 677 -13.06 -9.77 10.90
CA SER A 677 -13.16 -9.48 9.46
C SER A 677 -14.31 -10.23 8.80
N SER A 678 -14.51 -11.51 9.09
CA SER A 678 -15.66 -12.26 8.60
C SER A 678 -16.97 -11.59 9.00
N MET A 679 -17.09 -11.25 10.29
CA MET A 679 -18.33 -10.66 10.84
C MET A 679 -18.64 -9.27 10.27
N ARG A 680 -17.62 -8.39 10.07
CA ARG A 680 -17.82 -7.04 9.50
C ARG A 680 -18.23 -7.11 8.02
N ILE A 681 -17.69 -8.09 7.26
CA ILE A 681 -18.02 -8.29 5.84
C ILE A 681 -19.49 -8.72 5.70
N GLU A 682 -19.98 -9.65 6.53
CA GLU A 682 -21.38 -10.02 6.55
C GLU A 682 -22.31 -8.83 6.87
N LYS A 683 -21.81 -7.84 7.63
CA LYS A 683 -22.52 -6.57 7.94
C LYS A 683 -22.31 -5.47 6.91
N ARG A 684 -21.49 -5.72 5.88
CA ARG A 684 -21.11 -4.70 4.88
C ARG A 684 -20.49 -3.45 5.53
N PHE A 685 -19.71 -3.62 6.61
CA PHE A 685 -18.95 -2.52 7.16
C PHE A 685 -17.67 -2.33 6.37
N ALA A 686 -17.59 -1.20 5.69
CA ALA A 686 -16.45 -0.78 4.88
C ALA A 686 -15.30 -0.28 5.78
N VAL A 687 -14.07 -0.43 5.29
CA VAL A 687 -12.86 0.01 6.00
C VAL A 687 -11.88 0.71 5.07
N ILE A 688 -11.12 1.65 5.61
CA ILE A 688 -10.01 2.31 4.90
C ILE A 688 -8.99 1.28 4.41
N GLY A 689 -8.56 1.45 3.16
CA GLY A 689 -7.60 0.58 2.48
C GLY A 689 -8.21 -0.66 1.81
N HIS A 690 -9.53 -0.83 1.88
CA HIS A 690 -10.28 -1.87 1.15
C HIS A 690 -11.46 -1.30 0.35
N GLU A 691 -12.50 -0.83 1.03
CA GLU A 691 -13.68 -0.21 0.41
C GLU A 691 -13.59 1.32 0.39
N LEU A 692 -12.80 1.89 1.28
CA LEU A 692 -12.67 3.34 1.43
C LEU A 692 -11.25 3.74 1.09
N ASP A 693 -11.10 4.59 0.08
CA ASP A 693 -9.82 5.10 -0.39
C ASP A 693 -9.98 6.48 -1.04
N GLY A 694 -8.87 7.06 -1.50
CA GLY A 694 -8.83 8.38 -2.11
C GLY A 694 -9.50 8.50 -3.50
N ASP A 695 -9.99 7.40 -4.06
CA ASP A 695 -10.71 7.37 -5.35
C ASP A 695 -12.23 7.19 -5.16
N ILE A 696 -12.71 6.84 -3.95
CA ILE A 696 -14.12 6.54 -3.63
C ILE A 696 -14.75 7.68 -2.82
N SER A 697 -16.01 8.01 -3.12
CA SER A 697 -16.82 8.95 -2.35
C SER A 697 -17.71 8.23 -1.32
N PRO A 698 -18.15 8.92 -0.24
CA PRO A 698 -19.12 8.37 0.71
C PRO A 698 -20.47 7.98 0.08
N LEU A 699 -20.84 8.58 -1.06
CA LEU A 699 -22.09 8.26 -1.76
C LEU A 699 -22.01 6.90 -2.45
N GLU A 700 -20.88 6.58 -3.07
CA GLU A 700 -20.56 5.29 -3.71
C GLU A 700 -20.43 4.18 -2.66
N ALA A 701 -19.81 4.49 -1.52
CA ALA A 701 -19.70 3.57 -0.39
C ALA A 701 -21.03 3.36 0.38
N GLY A 702 -22.11 4.08 0.03
CA GLY A 702 -23.42 3.99 0.68
C GLY A 702 -23.44 4.56 2.10
N MET A 703 -22.60 5.57 2.38
CA MET A 703 -22.40 6.20 3.68
C MET A 703 -23.05 7.59 3.81
N GLU A 704 -24.06 7.91 3.01
CA GLU A 704 -24.75 9.21 3.03
C GLU A 704 -25.32 9.57 4.43
N PHE A 705 -25.64 8.57 5.26
CA PHE A 705 -26.08 8.76 6.64
C PHE A 705 -25.07 9.46 7.55
N SER A 706 -23.79 9.49 7.17
CA SER A 706 -22.68 10.09 7.90
C SER A 706 -22.30 11.50 7.43
N ILE A 707 -23.14 12.10 6.57
CA ILE A 707 -22.95 13.42 5.99
C ILE A 707 -24.00 14.38 6.54
N ASP A 708 -23.56 15.49 7.12
CA ASP A 708 -24.45 16.63 7.46
C ASP A 708 -24.38 17.66 6.34
N TRP A 709 -25.40 17.63 5.47
CA TRP A 709 -25.48 18.53 4.32
C TRP A 709 -25.75 20.00 4.66
N GLU A 710 -26.18 20.30 5.89
CA GLU A 710 -26.50 21.66 6.35
C GLU A 710 -25.24 22.45 6.76
N LYS A 711 -24.10 21.80 6.93
CA LYS A 711 -22.84 22.43 7.29
C LYS A 711 -21.84 22.44 6.14
N ASP A 712 -20.85 23.31 6.23
CA ASP A 712 -19.71 23.32 5.33
C ASP A 712 -18.60 22.40 5.84
N PHE A 713 -17.89 21.72 4.89
CA PHE A 713 -16.76 20.83 5.16
C PHE A 713 -15.88 20.70 3.93
N ILE A 714 -14.64 20.24 4.11
CA ILE A 714 -13.69 20.01 3.01
C ILE A 714 -14.26 18.95 2.07
N GLY A 715 -14.28 19.26 0.75
CA GLY A 715 -14.80 18.34 -0.29
C GLY A 715 -16.31 18.41 -0.52
N ARG A 716 -17.06 19.26 0.24
CA ARG A 716 -18.54 19.35 0.13
C ARG A 716 -19.01 19.70 -1.28
N GLU A 717 -18.39 20.69 -1.94
CA GLU A 717 -18.78 21.13 -3.28
C GLU A 717 -18.64 19.98 -4.30
N ALA A 718 -17.48 19.29 -4.30
CA ALA A 718 -17.25 18.15 -5.18
C ALA A 718 -18.23 16.99 -4.89
N LEU A 719 -18.54 16.76 -3.62
CA LEU A 719 -19.49 15.71 -3.23
C LEU A 719 -20.93 16.06 -3.64
N LEU A 720 -21.32 17.34 -3.62
CA LEU A 720 -22.60 17.80 -4.14
C LEU A 720 -22.68 17.62 -5.67
N GLU A 721 -21.59 17.92 -6.39
CA GLU A 721 -21.52 17.65 -7.83
C GLU A 721 -21.69 16.15 -8.13
N THR A 722 -21.05 15.27 -7.35
CA THR A 722 -21.26 13.81 -7.46
C THR A 722 -22.71 13.43 -7.15
N LYS A 723 -23.35 14.06 -6.17
CA LYS A 723 -24.76 13.80 -5.83
C LYS A 723 -25.72 14.22 -6.95
N GLU A 724 -25.46 15.37 -7.60
CA GLU A 724 -26.29 15.88 -8.69
C GLU A 724 -26.09 15.08 -9.99
N ASN A 725 -24.86 14.70 -10.31
CA ASN A 725 -24.54 13.92 -11.51
C ASN A 725 -24.87 12.42 -11.37
N GLY A 726 -25.11 11.94 -10.14
CA GLY A 726 -25.23 10.53 -9.81
C GLY A 726 -23.87 9.85 -9.61
N ILE A 727 -23.90 8.72 -8.89
CA ILE A 727 -22.72 7.88 -8.65
C ILE A 727 -22.41 7.03 -9.89
N SER A 728 -21.13 6.74 -10.12
CA SER A 728 -20.64 5.88 -11.20
C SER A 728 -20.44 4.44 -10.77
N GLU A 729 -20.30 4.20 -9.48
CA GLU A 729 -20.13 2.86 -8.91
C GLU A 729 -20.86 2.75 -7.56
N ILE A 730 -21.18 1.53 -7.15
CA ILE A 730 -21.95 1.27 -5.93
C ILE A 730 -21.41 0.07 -5.16
N LEU A 731 -21.28 0.23 -3.86
CA LEU A 731 -20.89 -0.85 -2.95
C LEU A 731 -22.06 -1.80 -2.69
N VAL A 732 -21.85 -3.09 -2.96
CA VAL A 732 -22.81 -4.19 -2.70
C VAL A 732 -22.14 -5.33 -1.92
N SER A 733 -22.95 -6.27 -1.42
CA SER A 733 -22.50 -7.59 -0.97
C SER A 733 -22.83 -8.63 -2.03
N ILE A 734 -21.91 -9.56 -2.30
CA ILE A 734 -22.11 -10.73 -3.17
C ILE A 734 -21.99 -11.97 -2.29
N VAL A 735 -23.05 -12.78 -2.23
CA VAL A 735 -23.06 -14.07 -1.54
C VAL A 735 -22.94 -15.17 -2.57
N LEU A 736 -21.81 -15.88 -2.57
CA LEU A 736 -21.55 -16.96 -3.53
C LEU A 736 -22.42 -18.19 -3.23
N ASN A 737 -22.85 -18.86 -4.29
CA ASN A 737 -23.71 -20.04 -4.16
C ASN A 737 -22.90 -21.28 -3.74
N ASP A 738 -21.69 -21.41 -4.27
CA ASP A 738 -20.80 -22.52 -3.93
C ASP A 738 -20.11 -22.25 -2.58
N PRO A 739 -20.32 -23.10 -1.57
CA PRO A 739 -19.69 -22.93 -0.27
C PRO A 739 -18.19 -23.23 -0.25
N LEU A 740 -17.63 -23.82 -1.31
CA LEU A 740 -16.21 -24.14 -1.46
C LEU A 740 -15.41 -23.02 -2.12
N ALA A 741 -16.09 -22.04 -2.72
CA ALA A 741 -15.41 -20.89 -3.32
C ALA A 741 -14.62 -20.09 -2.27
N VAL A 742 -13.40 -19.69 -2.60
CA VAL A 742 -12.51 -18.92 -1.72
C VAL A 742 -12.17 -17.57 -2.38
N PRO A 743 -13.07 -16.58 -2.33
CA PRO A 743 -12.76 -15.23 -2.77
C PRO A 743 -11.80 -14.55 -1.78
N LEU A 744 -10.89 -13.72 -2.29
CA LEU A 744 -9.85 -13.03 -1.50
C LEU A 744 -9.93 -11.50 -1.62
N GLY A 745 -10.70 -11.00 -2.58
CA GLY A 745 -10.73 -9.61 -2.99
C GLY A 745 -9.99 -9.36 -4.31
N ASN A 746 -10.38 -8.29 -4.98
CA ASN A 746 -9.91 -7.91 -6.33
C ASN A 746 -10.25 -8.94 -7.43
N GLU A 747 -11.25 -9.79 -7.23
CA GLU A 747 -11.76 -10.64 -8.30
C GLU A 747 -12.69 -9.84 -9.23
N PRO A 748 -12.61 -10.05 -10.58
CA PRO A 748 -13.55 -9.47 -11.51
C PRO A 748 -14.98 -9.96 -11.28
N VAL A 749 -15.93 -9.04 -11.31
CA VAL A 749 -17.36 -9.33 -11.26
C VAL A 749 -17.92 -9.21 -12.67
N TRP A 750 -18.58 -10.27 -13.14
CA TRP A 750 -19.10 -10.40 -14.49
C TRP A 750 -20.63 -10.42 -14.53
N GLN A 751 -21.18 -9.75 -15.54
CA GLN A 751 -22.56 -9.90 -16.00
C GLN A 751 -22.55 -10.00 -17.52
N ASP A 752 -23.23 -11.01 -18.08
CA ASP A 752 -23.39 -11.19 -19.53
C ASP A 752 -22.06 -11.07 -20.33
N ARG A 753 -20.98 -11.67 -19.82
CA ARG A 753 -19.62 -11.64 -20.39
C ARG A 753 -18.92 -10.27 -20.34
N VAL A 754 -19.43 -9.33 -19.58
CA VAL A 754 -18.82 -8.00 -19.36
C VAL A 754 -18.38 -7.91 -17.90
N ILE A 755 -17.19 -7.39 -17.65
CA ILE A 755 -16.76 -7.04 -16.30
C ILE A 755 -17.51 -5.77 -15.92
N ILE A 756 -18.26 -5.83 -14.83
CA ILE A 756 -19.05 -4.73 -14.29
C ILE A 756 -18.56 -4.25 -12.92
N GLY A 757 -17.40 -4.70 -12.48
CA GLY A 757 -16.82 -4.27 -11.20
C GLY A 757 -15.83 -5.28 -10.64
N LYS A 758 -15.50 -5.08 -9.36
CA LYS A 758 -14.53 -5.90 -8.62
C LYS A 758 -14.98 -6.18 -7.20
N THR A 759 -14.58 -7.33 -6.65
CA THR A 759 -14.64 -7.57 -5.21
C THR A 759 -13.56 -6.73 -4.50
N THR A 760 -13.80 -6.40 -3.22
CA THR A 760 -12.85 -5.67 -2.36
C THR A 760 -12.41 -6.53 -1.19
N SER A 761 -13.28 -6.76 -0.21
CA SER A 761 -13.05 -7.66 0.91
C SER A 761 -13.88 -8.93 0.77
N ALA A 762 -13.30 -10.06 1.10
CA ALA A 762 -14.01 -11.33 1.05
C ALA A 762 -13.67 -12.25 2.23
N SER A 763 -14.61 -13.08 2.61
CA SER A 763 -14.44 -14.10 3.66
C SER A 763 -15.53 -15.16 3.55
N PHE A 764 -15.36 -16.26 4.26
CA PHE A 764 -16.49 -17.14 4.56
C PHE A 764 -17.36 -16.50 5.64
N GLY A 765 -18.65 -16.32 5.36
CA GLY A 765 -19.61 -15.79 6.31
C GLY A 765 -20.18 -16.93 7.18
N TYR A 766 -19.63 -17.13 8.37
CA TYR A 766 -19.98 -18.26 9.23
C TYR A 766 -21.39 -18.18 9.79
N ARG A 767 -21.95 -16.96 9.93
CA ARG A 767 -23.35 -16.76 10.38
C ARG A 767 -24.36 -17.04 9.27
N ILE A 768 -23.97 -16.87 8.01
CA ILE A 768 -24.83 -17.13 6.83
C ILE A 768 -24.49 -18.47 6.15
N GLY A 769 -23.39 -19.15 6.52
CA GLY A 769 -22.96 -20.44 6.01
C GLY A 769 -22.46 -20.43 4.56
N LYS A 770 -22.02 -19.27 4.03
CA LYS A 770 -21.61 -19.10 2.63
C LYS A 770 -20.47 -18.10 2.49
N PRO A 771 -19.63 -18.20 1.43
CA PRO A 771 -18.67 -17.16 1.12
C PRO A 771 -19.38 -15.85 0.77
N VAL A 772 -18.86 -14.74 1.27
CA VAL A 772 -19.38 -13.39 1.03
C VAL A 772 -18.23 -12.45 0.66
N ALA A 773 -18.47 -11.62 -0.34
CA ALA A 773 -17.56 -10.56 -0.73
C ALA A 773 -18.29 -9.21 -0.74
N LEU A 774 -17.58 -8.15 -0.38
CA LEU A 774 -17.97 -6.79 -0.74
C LEU A 774 -17.44 -6.50 -2.14
N ALA A 775 -18.17 -5.70 -2.91
CA ALA A 775 -17.78 -5.38 -4.26
C ALA A 775 -18.25 -3.98 -4.65
N PHE A 776 -17.43 -3.25 -5.40
CA PHE A 776 -17.89 -2.11 -6.18
C PHE A 776 -18.31 -2.58 -7.56
N LEU A 777 -19.50 -2.17 -7.98
CA LEU A 777 -20.01 -2.39 -9.32
C LEU A 777 -20.06 -1.06 -10.07
N ASP A 778 -19.55 -1.02 -11.29
CA ASP A 778 -19.53 0.13 -12.21
C ASP A 778 -20.95 0.41 -12.74
N LEU A 779 -21.87 0.64 -11.82
CA LEU A 779 -23.30 0.83 -12.05
C LEU A 779 -23.82 1.99 -11.21
N ASN A 780 -24.76 2.74 -11.76
CA ASN A 780 -25.54 3.67 -10.95
C ASN A 780 -26.59 2.94 -10.10
N ARG A 781 -27.27 3.67 -9.22
CA ARG A 781 -28.28 3.10 -8.30
C ARG A 781 -29.40 2.37 -9.03
N ASP A 782 -29.93 2.95 -10.10
CA ASP A 782 -31.06 2.40 -10.86
C ASP A 782 -30.66 1.10 -11.58
N GLN A 783 -29.50 1.07 -12.21
CA GLN A 783 -28.94 -0.13 -12.85
C GLN A 783 -28.72 -1.25 -11.83
N ALA A 784 -28.20 -0.92 -10.67
CA ALA A 784 -27.96 -1.88 -9.60
C ALA A 784 -29.29 -2.42 -9.00
N GLU A 785 -30.40 -1.67 -9.07
CA GLU A 785 -31.71 -2.13 -8.53
C GLU A 785 -32.25 -3.38 -9.21
N GLY A 786 -32.00 -3.54 -10.50
CA GLY A 786 -32.46 -4.70 -11.27
C GLY A 786 -31.50 -5.90 -11.24
N LEU A 787 -30.30 -5.75 -10.66
CA LEU A 787 -29.27 -6.79 -10.67
C LEU A 787 -29.43 -7.75 -9.49
N GLU A 788 -29.79 -9.01 -9.77
CA GLU A 788 -29.98 -10.05 -8.73
C GLU A 788 -28.79 -11.00 -8.62
N THR A 789 -28.13 -11.31 -9.75
CA THR A 789 -27.07 -12.32 -9.81
C THR A 789 -25.90 -11.87 -10.67
N VAL A 790 -24.71 -12.27 -10.28
CA VAL A 790 -23.46 -12.02 -10.99
C VAL A 790 -22.56 -13.27 -10.97
N GLN A 791 -21.47 -13.23 -11.72
CA GLN A 791 -20.41 -14.23 -11.63
C GLN A 791 -19.12 -13.57 -11.13
N VAL A 792 -18.39 -14.24 -10.26
CA VAL A 792 -17.09 -13.80 -9.73
C VAL A 792 -16.01 -14.72 -10.30
N ASP A 793 -14.98 -14.14 -10.93
CA ASP A 793 -13.86 -14.87 -11.54
C ASP A 793 -12.77 -15.13 -10.49
N ILE A 794 -12.76 -16.34 -9.94
CA ILE A 794 -11.75 -16.76 -8.96
C ILE A 794 -10.76 -17.69 -9.65
N ALA A 795 -9.55 -17.23 -9.89
CA ALA A 795 -8.48 -18.01 -10.57
C ALA A 795 -8.90 -18.57 -11.95
N GLY A 796 -9.68 -17.82 -12.71
CA GLY A 796 -10.15 -18.22 -14.04
C GLY A 796 -11.45 -19.03 -14.05
N GLU A 797 -12.00 -19.39 -12.90
CA GLU A 797 -13.29 -20.07 -12.75
C GLU A 797 -14.39 -19.07 -12.34
N LEU A 798 -15.57 -19.20 -12.95
CA LEU A 798 -16.71 -18.32 -12.72
C LEU A 798 -17.69 -18.92 -11.69
N TYR A 799 -17.80 -18.28 -10.55
CA TYR A 799 -18.69 -18.66 -9.46
C TYR A 799 -19.91 -17.74 -9.43
N SER A 800 -21.12 -18.31 -9.51
CA SER A 800 -22.36 -17.54 -9.42
C SER A 800 -22.61 -17.06 -8.00
N GLY A 801 -23.03 -15.80 -7.87
CA GLY A 801 -23.36 -15.18 -6.60
C GLY A 801 -24.61 -14.30 -6.67
N LYS A 802 -25.31 -14.18 -5.53
CA LYS A 802 -26.44 -13.28 -5.36
C LYS A 802 -25.95 -11.90 -4.93
N VAL A 803 -26.42 -10.85 -5.60
CA VAL A 803 -26.16 -9.45 -5.22
C VAL A 803 -27.13 -9.03 -4.12
N ILE A 804 -26.60 -8.46 -3.06
CA ILE A 804 -27.36 -7.97 -1.91
C ILE A 804 -26.93 -6.53 -1.59
N ARG A 805 -27.88 -5.59 -1.60
CA ARG A 805 -27.64 -4.16 -1.31
C ARG A 805 -27.72 -3.81 0.17
N LYS A 806 -28.22 -4.72 0.98
CA LYS A 806 -28.26 -4.64 2.44
C LYS A 806 -27.23 -5.59 3.03
N PRO A 807 -26.87 -5.47 4.31
CA PRO A 807 -26.00 -6.47 4.96
C PRO A 807 -26.55 -7.90 4.76
N ALA A 808 -25.66 -8.85 4.48
CA ALA A 808 -26.03 -10.26 4.29
C ALA A 808 -26.52 -10.90 5.59
N PHE A 809 -26.02 -10.39 6.73
CA PHE A 809 -26.44 -10.80 8.06
C PHE A 809 -27.11 -9.62 8.80
N ASP A 810 -28.25 -9.85 9.45
CA ASP A 810 -29.03 -8.88 10.24
C ASP A 810 -29.17 -7.51 9.55
N PRO A 811 -29.87 -7.44 8.39
CA PRO A 811 -29.92 -6.24 7.56
C PRO A 811 -30.61 -5.06 8.24
N SER A 812 -31.40 -5.28 9.28
CA SER A 812 -32.05 -4.23 10.09
C SER A 812 -31.15 -3.69 11.22
N GLY A 813 -30.04 -4.35 11.53
CA GLY A 813 -29.16 -4.00 12.64
C GLY A 813 -29.79 -4.17 14.03
N GLN A 814 -30.75 -5.05 14.16
CA GLN A 814 -31.46 -5.25 15.44
C GLN A 814 -30.53 -5.89 16.49
N ARG A 815 -29.70 -6.84 16.08
CA ARG A 815 -28.80 -7.54 17.02
C ARG A 815 -27.78 -6.59 17.66
N MET A 816 -27.19 -5.67 16.91
CA MET A 816 -26.21 -4.74 17.48
C MET A 816 -26.83 -3.64 18.34
N LYS A 817 -28.17 -3.46 18.25
CA LYS A 817 -28.91 -2.47 19.03
C LYS A 817 -29.64 -3.08 20.23
N ALA A 818 -29.68 -4.41 20.32
CA ALA A 818 -30.34 -5.16 21.37
C ALA A 818 -29.80 -4.88 22.78
#